data_cc3bb232671f4289e99ad1a61bd2aed7
#
_entry.id   cc3bb232671f4289e99ad1a61bd2aed7
#
_cell.length_a   1.000
_cell.length_b   1.000
_cell.length_c   1.000
_cell.angle_alpha   90.00
_cell.angle_beta   90.00
_cell.angle_gamma   90.00
#
_symmetry.space_group_name_H-M   'P 1'
#
loop_
_entity.id
_entity.type
_entity.pdbx_description
1 polymer ?
#
loop_
_entity_poly.entity_id
_entity_poly.type
_entity_poly.pdbx_seq_one_letter_code
_entity_poly.pdbx_strand_id
1 'polypeptide(L)'
;MYKGLFTAKQTADFYWDLRNPLYKTRFGIFHQRFSTNTSSTWDKAQPFRMLAHNGEINTIQSNFSWMKAREVDASSSFWKEDIEKLKPFIDESISDSGQLDNALELLVRSGRTLSHAQEMLIPSAWENNPRFTNKQKAFYQYHSFLTEPWDGPAAIIASDGRDIIAGLDRSGLRPMRWMVSDRYVLAASEVGICPSVEAGAYKTAQLEPGQTIRYRIENDELLDESQVITKLSEKNPYIDWVNSKPLNVDEKYSEKQDDAIDSDKLSSFYNYTPEEERLILLPMLKGDIPTGSMGNDTSLAVMSSNNPRLTRYFHQLFAQVTNPPIDPIRERFVMSTKTYLGKRGSILKETAQQANLISLDSPILSGASYDALTKNKSLRNKSAVINTNFQKVDHSIEDALKIICETIKEEIVENKKSVIILSDRVIKTGESVIPSLMVLAKVHHYLIEEGIRLKASLVVVSGEIRDSHDLACHIAYGASAVWPYLALEKVRQLALQNNELELSPVKAQENYRKSLNKGLLKIMSKMGICTISSYRGSELYEIIGLDKDLVSELFKFSKTRTEGYGYQYFYDNLKIYGNEEVEKIGLGGFYKHKKDAETHVTSPKTVLKLQKAVRSGDIDDWHVYLETLEDRVDVQLRDMFSLPETINNNKIADGELLKEIYKKFTVSSMSLGALSEEAHQALAIAMNKIGGKSGSGEGGEDPKRYNTEKNSKIKQIASGRFGVTPDYLASAEEFQIKMAQGSKPGEGGQLPGFKVDKHIARLRHTVEGVTLISPPPHHDIYSIEDLAQLIYDLKTFNPNNPVSVKLVSEPGVGTIAVGVAKAGADIITIAGSDGGTGASPWVSIKHAGSETSFTETGLFGLKVLRS
;
A
#
# COMPACT_ATOMS: atom_id res chain seq x y z
N MET A 1 -29.80 22.69 0.74
CA MET A 1 -28.47 22.30 1.27
C MET A 1 -27.83 23.57 1.83
N TYR A 2 -27.38 23.53 3.10
CA TYR A 2 -26.80 24.66 3.82
C TYR A 2 -25.31 24.38 4.03
N LYS A 3 -24.44 25.26 3.53
CA LYS A 3 -22.98 25.10 3.60
C LYS A 3 -22.31 26.41 3.99
N GLY A 4 -21.20 26.34 4.70
CA GLY A 4 -20.41 27.50 5.07
C GLY A 4 -19.22 27.18 5.97
N LEU A 5 -18.25 28.09 6.05
CA LEU A 5 -17.18 28.06 7.04
C LEU A 5 -17.67 28.73 8.33
N PHE A 6 -18.41 27.96 9.13
CA PHE A 6 -19.05 28.41 10.37
C PHE A 6 -18.66 27.53 11.55
N THR A 7 -18.74 28.07 12.73
CA THR A 7 -18.96 27.25 13.93
C THR A 7 -20.40 26.69 13.91
N ALA A 8 -20.63 25.58 14.60
CA ALA A 8 -21.95 24.96 14.64
C ALA A 8 -23.07 25.94 15.04
N LYS A 9 -22.81 26.86 15.98
CA LYS A 9 -23.78 27.89 16.42
C LYS A 9 -24.08 28.91 15.31
N GLN A 10 -23.10 29.32 14.54
CA GLN A 10 -23.26 30.34 13.51
C GLN A 10 -24.12 29.88 12.32
N THR A 11 -24.21 28.54 12.07
CA THR A 11 -24.99 28.02 10.94
C THR A 11 -26.44 28.45 10.99
N ALA A 12 -27.09 28.31 12.15
CA ALA A 12 -28.49 28.72 12.32
C ALA A 12 -28.66 30.26 12.43
N ASP A 13 -27.61 30.99 12.78
CA ASP A 13 -27.62 32.46 12.80
C ASP A 13 -27.56 33.02 11.37
N PHE A 14 -26.79 32.36 10.51
CA PHE A 14 -26.64 32.79 9.11
C PHE A 14 -27.85 32.37 8.26
N TYR A 15 -28.33 31.14 8.41
CA TYR A 15 -29.46 30.61 7.66
C TYR A 15 -30.76 30.71 8.49
N TRP A 16 -31.50 31.82 8.36
CA TRP A 16 -32.67 32.14 9.14
C TRP A 16 -33.81 31.13 9.05
N ASP A 17 -33.97 30.49 7.88
CA ASP A 17 -34.96 29.45 7.65
C ASP A 17 -34.77 28.25 8.60
N LEU A 18 -33.56 27.96 9.04
CA LEU A 18 -33.30 26.91 10.06
C LEU A 18 -33.89 27.25 11.42
N ARG A 19 -34.19 28.54 11.71
CA ARG A 19 -34.89 29.00 12.92
C ARG A 19 -36.39 29.18 12.73
N ASN A 20 -36.89 29.10 11.50
CA ASN A 20 -38.29 29.30 11.22
C ASN A 20 -39.10 28.11 11.74
N PRO A 21 -40.10 28.32 12.64
CA PRO A 21 -40.95 27.25 13.18
C PRO A 21 -41.73 26.47 12.10
N LEU A 22 -41.92 27.06 10.93
CA LEU A 22 -42.60 26.43 9.80
C LEU A 22 -41.66 25.50 9.02
N TYR A 23 -40.31 25.61 9.22
CA TYR A 23 -39.36 24.75 8.60
C TYR A 23 -39.41 23.37 9.25
N LYS A 24 -39.89 22.38 8.49
CA LYS A 24 -39.98 20.99 8.94
C LYS A 24 -39.28 20.07 7.95
N THR A 25 -38.55 19.11 8.43
CA THR A 25 -37.91 18.06 7.63
C THR A 25 -38.14 16.71 8.30
N ARG A 26 -38.20 15.64 7.48
CA ARG A 26 -38.26 14.26 7.99
C ARG A 26 -36.87 13.66 8.24
N PHE A 27 -35.81 14.26 7.70
CA PHE A 27 -34.43 13.82 7.92
C PHE A 27 -33.45 14.97 7.78
N GLY A 28 -32.26 14.79 8.31
CA GLY A 28 -31.10 15.68 8.11
C GLY A 28 -29.81 14.87 8.01
N ILE A 29 -28.97 15.22 7.06
CA ILE A 29 -27.59 14.74 6.97
C ILE A 29 -26.69 15.94 7.19
N PHE A 30 -25.70 15.82 8.06
CA PHE A 30 -24.76 16.90 8.33
C PHE A 30 -23.33 16.38 8.44
N HIS A 31 -22.39 17.25 8.14
CA HIS A 31 -20.97 17.02 8.29
C HIS A 31 -20.32 18.28 8.84
N GLN A 32 -19.58 18.17 9.94
CA GLN A 32 -19.09 19.33 10.67
C GLN A 32 -17.80 19.92 10.09
N ARG A 33 -17.02 19.15 9.30
CA ARG A 33 -15.69 19.55 8.86
C ARG A 33 -15.51 19.50 7.35
N PHE A 34 -14.58 20.35 6.85
CA PHE A 34 -13.92 20.13 5.58
C PHE A 34 -12.84 19.04 5.73
N SER A 35 -12.39 18.49 4.59
CA SER A 35 -11.25 17.59 4.58
C SER A 35 -10.00 18.26 5.15
N THR A 36 -9.21 17.53 5.93
CA THR A 36 -7.96 18.01 6.53
C THR A 36 -6.85 18.26 5.51
N ASN A 37 -6.91 17.60 4.34
CA ASN A 37 -5.83 17.55 3.35
C ASN A 37 -6.14 18.33 2.06
N THR A 38 -7.23 19.08 1.99
CA THR A 38 -7.63 19.86 0.82
C THR A 38 -7.93 21.32 1.17
N SER A 39 -7.73 22.22 0.19
CA SER A 39 -8.23 23.60 0.30
C SER A 39 -9.76 23.60 0.37
N SER A 40 -10.32 24.43 1.25
CA SER A 40 -11.77 24.54 1.43
C SER A 40 -12.41 25.26 0.25
N THR A 41 -13.27 24.57 -0.47
CA THR A 41 -14.09 25.12 -1.58
C THR A 41 -15.53 24.61 -1.45
N TRP A 42 -16.50 25.28 -2.12
CA TRP A 42 -17.92 24.92 -1.98
C TRP A 42 -18.25 23.52 -2.47
N ASP A 43 -17.58 23.07 -3.52
CA ASP A 43 -17.72 21.73 -4.12
C ASP A 43 -17.18 20.62 -3.22
N LYS A 44 -16.19 20.94 -2.37
CA LYS A 44 -15.58 20.00 -1.41
C LYS A 44 -16.28 19.99 -0.05
N ALA A 45 -17.21 20.90 0.20
CA ALA A 45 -17.97 20.94 1.44
C ALA A 45 -19.02 19.81 1.46
N GLN A 46 -19.03 19.03 2.55
CA GLN A 46 -20.00 17.96 2.76
C GLN A 46 -21.24 18.46 3.55
N PRO A 47 -22.40 17.78 3.46
CA PRO A 47 -22.72 16.67 2.54
C PRO A 47 -22.63 17.08 1.07
N PHE A 48 -22.31 16.11 0.21
CA PHE A 48 -22.37 16.29 -1.23
C PHE A 48 -23.83 16.24 -1.74
N ARG A 49 -24.03 15.79 -2.99
CA ARG A 49 -25.41 15.72 -3.54
C ARG A 49 -26.21 14.58 -2.95
N MET A 50 -25.57 13.47 -2.60
CA MET A 50 -26.21 12.28 -2.04
C MET A 50 -25.58 11.84 -0.73
N LEU A 51 -24.25 11.97 -0.55
CA LEU A 51 -23.55 11.38 0.59
C LEU A 51 -22.79 12.38 1.46
N ALA A 52 -22.51 11.94 2.68
CA ALA A 52 -21.49 12.47 3.58
C ALA A 52 -20.56 11.32 3.98
N HIS A 53 -19.26 11.59 4.00
CA HIS A 53 -18.21 10.61 4.20
C HIS A 53 -17.24 11.04 5.29
N ASN A 54 -16.99 10.16 6.24
CA ASN A 54 -15.89 10.29 7.19
C ASN A 54 -14.87 9.17 6.92
N GLY A 55 -13.75 9.52 6.30
CA GLY A 55 -12.72 8.58 5.92
C GLY A 55 -11.90 9.05 4.72
N GLU A 56 -11.33 8.10 3.99
CA GLU A 56 -10.50 8.34 2.81
C GLU A 56 -10.59 7.12 1.86
N ILE A 57 -10.71 7.37 0.57
CA ILE A 57 -10.71 6.30 -0.45
C ILE A 57 -9.27 6.09 -0.92
N ASN A 58 -8.61 5.05 -0.41
CA ASN A 58 -7.22 4.75 -0.71
C ASN A 58 -7.00 4.37 -2.19
N THR A 59 -8.04 3.87 -2.84
CA THR A 59 -8.01 3.40 -4.24
C THR A 59 -8.53 4.42 -5.24
N ILE A 60 -8.66 5.69 -4.84
CA ILE A 60 -9.31 6.72 -5.68
C ILE A 60 -8.73 6.78 -7.10
N GLN A 61 -7.41 6.65 -7.25
CA GLN A 61 -6.75 6.73 -8.55
C GLN A 61 -7.16 5.58 -9.47
N SER A 62 -7.19 4.35 -8.96
CA SER A 62 -7.66 3.20 -9.74
C SER A 62 -9.16 3.30 -10.04
N ASN A 63 -9.98 3.72 -9.06
CA ASN A 63 -11.41 3.89 -9.26
C ASN A 63 -11.71 4.92 -10.36
N PHE A 64 -11.01 6.06 -10.36
CA PHE A 64 -11.10 7.07 -11.41
C PHE A 64 -10.73 6.47 -12.79
N SER A 65 -9.57 5.84 -12.91
CA SER A 65 -9.10 5.24 -14.16
C SER A 65 -10.08 4.19 -14.71
N TRP A 66 -10.63 3.32 -13.85
CA TRP A 66 -11.62 2.33 -14.26
C TRP A 66 -12.98 2.95 -14.61
N MET A 67 -13.40 4.03 -13.94
CA MET A 67 -14.62 4.75 -14.32
C MET A 67 -14.48 5.44 -15.68
N LYS A 68 -13.33 6.06 -15.95
CA LYS A 68 -12.99 6.63 -17.27
C LYS A 68 -13.00 5.58 -18.36
N ALA A 69 -12.42 4.40 -18.11
CA ALA A 69 -12.48 3.28 -19.06
C ALA A 69 -13.92 2.81 -19.35
N ARG A 70 -14.87 3.02 -18.43
CA ARG A 70 -16.29 2.66 -18.58
C ARG A 70 -17.11 3.65 -19.41
N GLU A 71 -16.64 4.87 -19.57
CA GLU A 71 -17.38 5.93 -20.27
C GLU A 71 -17.62 5.60 -21.74
N VAL A 72 -16.66 4.97 -22.41
CA VAL A 72 -16.71 4.70 -23.85
C VAL A 72 -17.82 3.72 -24.23
N ASP A 73 -17.91 2.60 -23.48
CA ASP A 73 -18.94 1.56 -23.74
C ASP A 73 -20.20 1.76 -22.84
N ALA A 74 -20.36 2.92 -22.24
CA ALA A 74 -21.49 3.21 -21.38
C ALA A 74 -22.79 3.20 -22.20
N SER A 75 -23.72 2.37 -21.77
CA SER A 75 -25.04 2.28 -22.41
C SER A 75 -26.09 2.02 -21.33
N SER A 76 -27.16 2.79 -21.39
CA SER A 76 -28.26 2.71 -20.46
C SER A 76 -29.60 2.76 -21.22
N SER A 77 -30.51 1.85 -20.89
CA SER A 77 -31.88 1.91 -21.40
C SER A 77 -32.65 3.10 -20.84
N PHE A 78 -32.24 3.62 -19.70
CA PHE A 78 -32.84 4.77 -19.04
C PHE A 78 -32.43 6.08 -19.71
N TRP A 79 -31.13 6.29 -19.90
CA TRP A 79 -30.54 7.53 -20.43
C TRP A 79 -30.56 7.58 -21.98
N LYS A 80 -30.54 6.43 -22.64
CA LYS A 80 -30.41 6.33 -24.11
C LYS A 80 -29.24 7.19 -24.60
N GLU A 81 -29.50 8.12 -25.52
CA GLU A 81 -28.51 9.02 -26.11
C GLU A 81 -28.05 10.12 -25.11
N ASP A 82 -28.85 10.45 -24.11
CA ASP A 82 -28.51 11.45 -23.11
C ASP A 82 -27.34 11.02 -22.18
N ILE A 83 -26.94 9.74 -22.23
CA ILE A 83 -25.76 9.25 -21.50
C ILE A 83 -24.50 10.03 -21.88
N GLU A 84 -24.38 10.51 -23.09
CA GLU A 84 -23.26 11.31 -23.58
C GLU A 84 -23.14 12.68 -22.85
N LYS A 85 -24.25 13.23 -22.42
CA LYS A 85 -24.30 14.52 -21.68
C LYS A 85 -23.82 14.37 -20.25
N LEU A 86 -23.72 13.12 -19.73
CA LEU A 86 -23.27 12.84 -18.36
C LEU A 86 -21.76 12.64 -18.28
N LYS A 87 -21.06 12.65 -19.39
CA LYS A 87 -19.60 12.50 -19.42
C LYS A 87 -18.88 13.85 -19.18
N PRO A 88 -17.79 13.89 -18.43
CA PRO A 88 -17.20 12.75 -17.70
C PRO A 88 -18.08 12.32 -16.52
N PHE A 89 -18.13 11.01 -16.23
CA PHE A 89 -18.90 10.48 -15.11
C PHE A 89 -18.36 10.88 -13.75
N ILE A 90 -17.06 11.09 -13.67
CA ILE A 90 -16.34 11.48 -12.46
C ILE A 90 -15.57 12.77 -12.74
N ASP A 91 -15.76 13.75 -11.88
CA ASP A 91 -14.98 14.97 -11.90
C ASP A 91 -13.68 14.76 -11.11
N GLU A 92 -12.55 14.74 -11.82
CA GLU A 92 -11.20 14.55 -11.22
C GLU A 92 -10.76 15.71 -10.30
N SER A 93 -11.32 16.89 -10.48
CA SER A 93 -10.91 18.09 -9.74
C SER A 93 -11.42 18.16 -8.29
N ILE A 94 -12.44 17.34 -7.95
CA ILE A 94 -13.04 17.30 -6.63
C ILE A 94 -12.34 16.30 -5.70
N SER A 95 -12.79 16.22 -4.43
CA SER A 95 -12.22 15.28 -3.47
C SER A 95 -12.57 13.82 -3.81
N ASP A 96 -11.85 12.87 -3.21
CA ASP A 96 -12.14 11.43 -3.26
C ASP A 96 -13.59 11.11 -2.93
N SER A 97 -14.09 11.71 -1.85
CA SER A 97 -15.48 11.58 -1.41
C SER A 97 -16.47 12.17 -2.41
N GLY A 98 -16.12 13.29 -3.05
CA GLY A 98 -16.92 13.88 -4.13
C GLY A 98 -16.98 13.00 -5.37
N GLN A 99 -15.87 12.37 -5.72
CA GLN A 99 -15.82 11.41 -6.83
C GLN A 99 -16.68 10.16 -6.53
N LEU A 100 -16.67 9.67 -5.28
CA LEU A 100 -17.56 8.60 -4.84
C LEU A 100 -19.04 9.02 -4.93
N ASP A 101 -19.36 10.27 -4.57
CA ASP A 101 -20.71 10.83 -4.71
C ASP A 101 -21.17 10.85 -6.16
N ASN A 102 -20.29 11.22 -7.10
CA ASN A 102 -20.58 11.16 -8.54
C ASN A 102 -20.91 9.73 -9.01
N ALA A 103 -20.09 8.74 -8.59
CA ALA A 103 -20.33 7.33 -8.93
C ALA A 103 -21.65 6.81 -8.34
N LEU A 104 -21.93 7.15 -7.08
CA LEU A 104 -23.17 6.78 -6.39
C LEU A 104 -24.40 7.40 -7.09
N GLU A 105 -24.34 8.69 -7.40
CA GLU A 105 -25.43 9.41 -8.07
C GLU A 105 -25.68 8.82 -9.47
N LEU A 106 -24.64 8.56 -10.26
CA LEU A 106 -24.77 7.94 -11.58
C LEU A 106 -25.53 6.61 -11.51
N LEU A 107 -25.17 5.74 -10.56
CA LEU A 107 -25.82 4.43 -10.41
C LEU A 107 -27.28 4.56 -9.97
N VAL A 108 -27.56 5.43 -9.00
CA VAL A 108 -28.92 5.65 -8.49
C VAL A 108 -29.81 6.27 -9.56
N ARG A 109 -29.33 7.32 -10.25
CA ARG A 109 -30.07 7.98 -11.33
C ARG A 109 -30.24 7.08 -12.57
N SER A 110 -29.42 6.05 -12.69
CA SER A 110 -29.55 5.01 -13.73
C SER A 110 -30.51 3.86 -13.35
N GLY A 111 -31.24 3.98 -12.24
CA GLY A 111 -32.33 3.07 -11.87
C GLY A 111 -32.00 2.04 -10.79
N ARG A 112 -30.81 2.12 -10.14
CA ARG A 112 -30.51 1.31 -8.95
C ARG A 112 -31.12 1.96 -7.70
N THR A 113 -31.45 1.15 -6.69
CA THR A 113 -31.75 1.69 -5.36
C THR A 113 -30.46 2.19 -4.70
N LEU A 114 -30.59 3.12 -3.77
CA LEU A 114 -29.46 3.68 -3.03
C LEU A 114 -28.60 2.58 -2.37
N SER A 115 -29.24 1.63 -1.67
CA SER A 115 -28.54 0.50 -1.04
C SER A 115 -27.84 -0.40 -2.06
N HIS A 116 -28.46 -0.64 -3.23
CA HIS A 116 -27.83 -1.43 -4.29
C HIS A 116 -26.55 -0.77 -4.82
N ALA A 117 -26.61 0.53 -5.08
CA ALA A 117 -25.47 1.29 -5.58
C ALA A 117 -24.34 1.34 -4.55
N GLN A 118 -24.66 1.51 -3.26
CA GLN A 118 -23.67 1.46 -2.18
C GLN A 118 -22.99 0.09 -2.09
N GLU A 119 -23.76 -1.01 -2.04
CA GLU A 119 -23.20 -2.37 -1.94
C GLU A 119 -22.39 -2.78 -3.18
N MET A 120 -22.58 -2.13 -4.31
CA MET A 120 -21.72 -2.29 -5.48
C MET A 120 -20.38 -1.56 -5.33
N LEU A 121 -20.42 -0.32 -4.84
CA LEU A 121 -19.23 0.53 -4.73
C LEU A 121 -18.40 0.18 -3.49
N ILE A 122 -19.06 -0.15 -2.38
CA ILE A 122 -18.43 -0.47 -1.09
C ILE A 122 -19.01 -1.79 -0.57
N PRO A 123 -18.62 -2.93 -1.16
CA PRO A 123 -19.13 -4.24 -0.77
C PRO A 123 -18.58 -4.70 0.57
N SER A 124 -19.36 -5.45 1.33
CA SER A 124 -18.89 -6.21 2.48
C SER A 124 -17.80 -7.22 2.10
N ALA A 125 -17.01 -7.67 3.07
CA ALA A 125 -16.07 -8.79 2.90
C ALA A 125 -16.87 -10.10 2.89
N TRP A 126 -17.27 -10.54 1.70
CA TRP A 126 -18.19 -11.66 1.48
C TRP A 126 -17.51 -12.99 1.20
N GLU A 127 -16.28 -12.99 0.70
CA GLU A 127 -15.61 -14.14 0.11
C GLU A 127 -15.51 -15.31 1.09
N ASN A 128 -14.96 -15.10 2.28
CA ASN A 128 -14.76 -16.12 3.31
C ASN A 128 -15.68 -15.93 4.52
N ASN A 129 -16.70 -15.07 4.42
CA ASN A 129 -17.56 -14.75 5.53
C ASN A 129 -18.71 -15.78 5.64
N PRO A 130 -18.83 -16.55 6.74
CA PRO A 130 -19.90 -17.53 6.92
C PRO A 130 -21.26 -16.88 7.18
N ARG A 131 -21.31 -15.59 7.49
CA ARG A 131 -22.54 -14.82 7.74
C ARG A 131 -23.44 -14.72 6.50
N PHE A 132 -22.85 -14.76 5.28
CA PHE A 132 -23.59 -14.65 4.04
C PHE A 132 -24.01 -16.01 3.47
N THR A 133 -25.27 -16.11 3.03
CA THR A 133 -25.80 -17.25 2.28
C THR A 133 -25.19 -17.31 0.87
N ASN A 134 -25.30 -18.46 0.20
CA ASN A 134 -24.82 -18.60 -1.19
C ASN A 134 -25.48 -17.62 -2.16
N LYS A 135 -26.76 -17.26 -1.98
CA LYS A 135 -27.46 -16.24 -2.79
C LYS A 135 -26.87 -14.86 -2.60
N GLN A 136 -26.61 -14.47 -1.35
CA GLN A 136 -25.99 -13.20 -1.01
C GLN A 136 -24.55 -13.11 -1.52
N LYS A 137 -23.75 -14.19 -1.39
CA LYS A 137 -22.41 -14.27 -1.99
C LYS A 137 -22.43 -14.14 -3.50
N ALA A 138 -23.43 -14.75 -4.16
CA ALA A 138 -23.58 -14.66 -5.61
C ALA A 138 -23.92 -13.22 -6.07
N PHE A 139 -24.70 -12.46 -5.27
CA PHE A 139 -24.94 -11.04 -5.51
C PHE A 139 -23.63 -10.25 -5.53
N TYR A 140 -22.81 -10.36 -4.49
CA TYR A 140 -21.52 -9.66 -4.43
C TYR A 140 -20.56 -10.13 -5.52
N GLN A 141 -20.47 -11.44 -5.76
CA GLN A 141 -19.61 -11.99 -6.81
C GLN A 141 -20.01 -11.46 -8.20
N TYR A 142 -21.31 -11.40 -8.51
CA TYR A 142 -21.78 -10.84 -9.77
C TYR A 142 -21.36 -9.36 -9.92
N HIS A 143 -21.54 -8.55 -8.88
CA HIS A 143 -21.18 -7.14 -8.92
C HIS A 143 -19.65 -6.90 -8.97
N SER A 144 -18.84 -7.81 -8.41
CA SER A 144 -17.38 -7.77 -8.57
C SER A 144 -16.90 -8.02 -10.00
N PHE A 145 -17.78 -8.58 -10.89
CA PHE A 145 -17.51 -8.66 -12.33
C PHE A 145 -17.68 -7.31 -13.03
N LEU A 146 -18.49 -6.42 -12.48
CA LEU A 146 -18.86 -5.15 -13.11
C LEU A 146 -17.97 -4.00 -12.66
N THR A 147 -17.63 -3.93 -11.37
CA THR A 147 -16.90 -2.80 -10.79
C THR A 147 -15.88 -3.23 -9.76
N GLU A 148 -14.84 -2.45 -9.61
CA GLU A 148 -13.88 -2.52 -8.53
C GLU A 148 -14.46 -1.84 -7.30
N PRO A 149 -14.28 -2.39 -6.07
CA PRO A 149 -14.61 -1.68 -4.85
C PRO A 149 -13.90 -0.33 -4.74
N TRP A 150 -14.59 0.66 -4.15
CA TRP A 150 -13.99 1.89 -3.68
C TRP A 150 -13.48 1.62 -2.27
N ASP A 151 -12.19 1.38 -2.14
CA ASP A 151 -11.57 0.77 -0.97
C ASP A 151 -10.82 1.82 -0.14
N GLY A 152 -11.01 1.76 1.16
CA GLY A 152 -10.43 2.67 2.14
C GLY A 152 -11.29 2.75 3.41
N PRO A 153 -10.79 3.33 4.51
CA PRO A 153 -11.57 3.47 5.73
C PRO A 153 -12.72 4.45 5.51
N ALA A 154 -13.97 3.97 5.51
CA ALA A 154 -15.13 4.77 5.19
C ALA A 154 -16.32 4.55 6.14
N ALA A 155 -16.81 5.64 6.72
CA ALA A 155 -18.12 5.73 7.34
C ALA A 155 -18.98 6.64 6.48
N ILE A 156 -20.08 6.11 5.92
CA ILE A 156 -20.91 6.77 4.92
C ILE A 156 -22.33 6.91 5.39
N ILE A 157 -22.90 8.09 5.18
CA ILE A 157 -24.33 8.33 5.28
C ILE A 157 -24.77 8.93 3.95
N ALA A 158 -25.81 8.37 3.34
CA ALA A 158 -26.34 8.88 2.09
C ALA A 158 -27.87 8.87 2.04
N SER A 159 -28.44 9.69 1.15
CA SER A 159 -29.88 9.71 0.86
C SER A 159 -30.17 10.05 -0.61
N ASP A 160 -31.18 9.40 -1.15
CA ASP A 160 -31.78 9.74 -2.47
C ASP A 160 -33.11 10.52 -2.31
N GLY A 161 -33.47 10.92 -1.09
CA GLY A 161 -34.74 11.58 -0.73
C GLY A 161 -35.86 10.62 -0.37
N ARG A 162 -35.70 9.30 -0.59
CA ARG A 162 -36.62 8.23 -0.23
C ARG A 162 -36.08 7.31 0.83
N ASP A 163 -34.85 6.94 0.68
CA ASP A 163 -34.10 6.10 1.59
C ASP A 163 -32.95 6.90 2.20
N ILE A 164 -32.58 6.55 3.43
CA ILE A 164 -31.36 6.97 4.10
C ILE A 164 -30.59 5.68 4.41
N ILE A 165 -29.32 5.68 4.12
CA ILE A 165 -28.42 4.59 4.46
C ILE A 165 -27.28 5.09 5.35
N ALA A 166 -26.84 4.23 6.26
CA ALA A 166 -25.61 4.43 7.02
C ALA A 166 -24.81 3.12 6.95
N GLY A 167 -23.52 3.19 6.57
CA GLY A 167 -22.72 2.01 6.34
C GLY A 167 -21.24 2.24 6.58
N LEU A 168 -20.53 1.14 6.81
CA LEU A 168 -19.07 1.08 6.92
C LEU A 168 -18.47 0.33 5.73
N ASP A 169 -17.22 0.66 5.41
CA ASP A 169 -16.39 -0.12 4.50
C ASP A 169 -16.10 -1.52 5.05
N ARG A 170 -15.58 -2.39 4.19
CA ARG A 170 -15.32 -3.79 4.53
C ARG A 170 -14.27 -3.97 5.63
N SER A 171 -13.35 -3.02 5.83
CA SER A 171 -12.35 -3.06 6.91
C SER A 171 -12.90 -2.63 8.25
N GLY A 172 -13.91 -1.75 8.25
CA GLY A 172 -14.58 -1.23 9.44
C GLY A 172 -13.63 -0.49 10.40
N LEU A 173 -12.65 0.24 9.84
CA LEU A 173 -11.70 1.01 10.64
C LEU A 173 -12.31 2.28 11.23
N ARG A 174 -13.34 2.83 10.57
CA ARG A 174 -14.08 3.97 11.10
C ARG A 174 -15.20 3.51 12.03
N PRO A 175 -15.46 4.20 13.14
CA PRO A 175 -16.62 3.92 13.98
C PRO A 175 -17.91 4.45 13.34
N MET A 176 -19.01 3.75 13.56
CA MET A 176 -20.36 4.27 13.33
C MET A 176 -21.34 3.65 14.32
N ARG A 177 -22.03 4.47 15.05
CA ARG A 177 -23.11 4.07 15.97
C ARG A 177 -24.46 4.45 15.40
N TRP A 178 -25.46 3.66 15.72
CA TRP A 178 -26.83 4.00 15.43
C TRP A 178 -27.72 3.72 16.63
N MET A 179 -28.82 4.45 16.71
CA MET A 179 -29.75 4.33 17.79
C MET A 179 -31.18 4.64 17.35
N VAL A 180 -32.14 4.08 18.05
CA VAL A 180 -33.58 4.29 17.83
C VAL A 180 -34.22 4.78 19.12
N SER A 181 -34.96 5.85 19.01
CA SER A 181 -35.84 6.36 20.04
C SER A 181 -37.30 6.40 19.53
N ASP A 182 -38.25 6.78 20.37
CA ASP A 182 -39.66 6.86 19.96
C ASP A 182 -39.91 7.76 18.76
N ARG A 183 -39.01 8.71 18.49
CA ARG A 183 -39.19 9.73 17.46
C ARG A 183 -38.12 9.74 16.40
N TYR A 184 -36.96 9.14 16.66
CA TYR A 184 -35.77 9.32 15.81
C TYR A 184 -35.00 8.03 15.62
N VAL A 185 -34.47 7.87 14.41
CA VAL A 185 -33.33 7.01 14.12
C VAL A 185 -32.14 7.92 13.89
N LEU A 186 -31.07 7.71 14.62
CA LEU A 186 -29.81 8.47 14.49
C LEU A 186 -28.67 7.53 14.14
N ALA A 187 -27.86 7.89 13.15
CA ALA A 187 -26.61 7.22 12.85
C ALA A 187 -25.49 8.26 12.75
N ALA A 188 -24.34 7.99 13.37
CA ALA A 188 -23.24 8.93 13.43
C ALA A 188 -21.89 8.26 13.70
N SER A 189 -20.80 8.89 13.24
CA SER A 189 -19.43 8.44 13.53
C SER A 189 -18.98 8.74 14.97
N GLU A 190 -19.69 9.64 15.67
CA GLU A 190 -19.36 10.09 17.03
C GLU A 190 -20.52 9.83 18.01
N VAL A 191 -20.19 9.75 19.29
CA VAL A 191 -21.15 9.72 20.41
C VAL A 191 -21.33 11.14 20.94
N GLY A 192 -22.52 11.43 21.51
CA GLY A 192 -22.81 12.74 22.10
C GLY A 192 -23.25 13.80 21.08
N ILE A 193 -23.57 13.41 19.88
CA ILE A 193 -23.98 14.33 18.79
C ILE A 193 -25.34 14.95 19.06
N CYS A 194 -26.25 14.15 19.62
CA CYS A 194 -27.63 14.60 19.94
C CYS A 194 -28.08 14.06 21.31
N PRO A 195 -27.62 14.67 22.41
CA PRO A 195 -27.88 14.16 23.77
C PRO A 195 -29.35 13.90 24.09
N SER A 196 -30.26 14.70 23.55
CA SER A 196 -31.69 14.53 23.77
C SER A 196 -32.28 13.30 23.10
N VAL A 197 -31.76 12.92 21.94
CA VAL A 197 -32.14 11.67 21.23
C VAL A 197 -31.46 10.47 21.90
N GLU A 198 -30.21 10.61 22.28
CA GLU A 198 -29.43 9.57 22.95
C GLU A 198 -30.01 9.17 24.28
N ALA A 199 -30.44 10.16 25.08
CA ALA A 199 -31.09 9.93 26.38
C ALA A 199 -32.45 9.19 26.27
N GLY A 200 -33.14 9.32 25.15
CA GLY A 200 -34.41 8.64 24.87
C GLY A 200 -34.29 7.36 24.04
N ALA A 201 -33.07 6.91 23.75
CA ALA A 201 -32.86 5.74 22.91
C ALA A 201 -33.16 4.44 23.67
N TYR A 202 -34.01 3.59 23.09
CA TYR A 202 -34.32 2.26 23.62
C TYR A 202 -33.55 1.14 22.88
N LYS A 203 -32.94 1.45 21.75
CA LYS A 203 -32.05 0.53 21.01
C LYS A 203 -30.83 1.28 20.57
N THR A 204 -29.65 0.76 20.88
CA THR A 204 -28.36 1.30 20.45
C THR A 204 -27.47 0.17 19.95
N ALA A 205 -26.73 0.39 18.88
CA ALA A 205 -25.75 -0.56 18.36
C ALA A 205 -24.61 0.17 17.62
N GLN A 206 -23.52 -0.53 17.41
CA GLN A 206 -22.41 -0.13 16.55
C GLN A 206 -22.48 -0.96 15.28
N LEU A 207 -22.20 -0.35 14.12
CA LEU A 207 -22.03 -1.09 12.90
C LEU A 207 -20.69 -1.85 12.94
N GLU A 208 -20.73 -3.11 12.50
CA GLU A 208 -19.55 -3.93 12.28
C GLU A 208 -18.97 -3.69 10.88
N PRO A 209 -17.73 -4.19 10.59
CA PRO A 209 -17.12 -4.08 9.27
C PRO A 209 -18.07 -4.51 8.14
N GLY A 210 -18.25 -3.63 7.15
CA GLY A 210 -19.08 -3.84 5.99
C GLY A 210 -20.59 -3.84 6.25
N GLN A 211 -21.05 -3.52 7.45
CA GLN A 211 -22.48 -3.45 7.73
C GLN A 211 -23.12 -2.16 7.22
N THR A 212 -24.36 -2.29 6.78
CA THR A 212 -25.20 -1.19 6.31
C THR A 212 -26.57 -1.30 6.95
N ILE A 213 -27.14 -0.19 7.43
CA ILE A 213 -28.56 -0.04 7.78
C ILE A 213 -29.23 0.88 6.78
N ARG A 214 -30.52 0.65 6.57
CA ARG A 214 -31.34 1.46 5.66
C ARG A 214 -32.63 1.86 6.36
N TYR A 215 -32.94 3.14 6.30
CA TYR A 215 -34.23 3.67 6.74
C TYR A 215 -35.02 4.22 5.55
N ARG A 216 -36.26 3.73 5.36
CA ARG A 216 -37.16 4.21 4.33
C ARG A 216 -38.11 5.26 4.92
N ILE A 217 -38.05 6.48 4.38
CA ILE A 217 -38.76 7.64 4.88
C ILE A 217 -40.28 7.52 4.72
N GLU A 218 -40.74 6.87 3.63
CA GLU A 218 -42.14 6.80 3.26
C GLU A 218 -42.99 6.00 4.26
N ASN A 219 -42.47 4.86 4.73
CA ASN A 219 -43.19 3.91 5.59
C ASN A 219 -42.53 3.67 6.96
N ASP A 220 -41.54 4.50 7.32
CA ASP A 220 -40.81 4.41 8.60
C ASP A 220 -40.18 3.03 8.84
N GLU A 221 -39.70 2.37 7.76
CA GLU A 221 -39.12 1.03 7.80
C GLU A 221 -37.59 1.11 8.00
N LEU A 222 -37.10 0.57 9.13
CA LEU A 222 -35.66 0.38 9.38
C LEU A 222 -35.30 -1.07 9.08
N LEU A 223 -34.35 -1.27 8.16
CA LEU A 223 -33.78 -2.57 7.77
C LEU A 223 -32.33 -2.68 8.21
N ASP A 224 -31.97 -3.81 8.79
CA ASP A 224 -30.58 -4.17 9.04
C ASP A 224 -29.90 -4.74 7.77
N GLU A 225 -28.58 -4.96 7.84
CA GLU A 225 -27.78 -5.48 6.73
C GLU A 225 -28.37 -6.77 6.13
N SER A 226 -28.70 -7.75 6.97
CA SER A 226 -29.21 -9.05 6.51
C SER A 226 -30.48 -8.90 5.67
N GLN A 227 -31.37 -8.03 6.12
CA GLN A 227 -32.63 -7.74 5.42
C GLN A 227 -32.38 -6.98 4.10
N VAL A 228 -31.45 -6.01 4.11
CA VAL A 228 -31.05 -5.26 2.90
C VAL A 228 -30.48 -6.21 1.85
N ILE A 229 -29.46 -7.00 2.22
CA ILE A 229 -28.76 -7.89 1.28
C ILE A 229 -29.67 -9.03 0.81
N THR A 230 -30.55 -9.53 1.65
CA THR A 230 -31.55 -10.54 1.24
C THR A 230 -32.44 -9.98 0.11
N LYS A 231 -33.02 -8.79 0.33
CA LYS A 231 -33.86 -8.14 -0.71
C LYS A 231 -33.07 -7.88 -2.01
N LEU A 232 -31.80 -7.47 -1.92
CA LEU A 232 -30.97 -7.22 -3.10
C LEU A 232 -30.59 -8.51 -3.83
N SER A 233 -30.25 -9.57 -3.11
CA SER A 233 -29.85 -10.86 -3.70
C SER A 233 -30.98 -11.63 -4.38
N GLU A 234 -32.23 -11.27 -4.08
CA GLU A 234 -33.44 -11.84 -4.69
C GLU A 234 -33.96 -11.07 -5.92
N LYS A 235 -33.37 -9.89 -6.23
CA LYS A 235 -33.79 -9.04 -7.35
C LYS A 235 -33.62 -9.73 -8.71
N ASN A 236 -32.51 -10.46 -8.88
CA ASN A 236 -32.18 -11.22 -10.09
C ASN A 236 -31.65 -12.61 -9.70
N PRO A 237 -31.66 -13.60 -10.61
CA PRO A 237 -31.13 -14.93 -10.34
C PRO A 237 -29.60 -14.96 -10.40
N TYR A 238 -28.94 -14.16 -9.56
CA TYR A 238 -27.47 -14.02 -9.55
C TYR A 238 -26.76 -15.35 -9.35
N ILE A 239 -27.30 -16.23 -8.49
CA ILE A 239 -26.70 -17.55 -8.24
C ILE A 239 -26.67 -18.42 -9.52
N ASP A 240 -27.71 -18.33 -10.34
CA ASP A 240 -27.77 -19.07 -11.60
C ASP A 240 -26.82 -18.45 -12.62
N TRP A 241 -26.71 -17.12 -12.64
CA TRP A 241 -25.81 -16.42 -13.53
C TRP A 241 -24.34 -16.73 -13.22
N VAL A 242 -23.96 -16.70 -11.97
CA VAL A 242 -22.58 -16.95 -11.51
C VAL A 242 -22.19 -18.42 -11.69
N ASN A 243 -23.13 -19.36 -11.45
CA ASN A 243 -22.86 -20.79 -11.54
C ASN A 243 -23.04 -21.36 -12.95
N SER A 244 -23.73 -20.67 -13.84
CA SER A 244 -24.09 -21.21 -15.15
C SER A 244 -22.89 -21.55 -16.05
N LYS A 245 -21.72 -20.94 -15.82
CA LYS A 245 -20.49 -21.23 -16.57
C LYS A 245 -19.23 -20.94 -15.72
N PRO A 246 -18.95 -21.72 -14.67
CA PRO A 246 -17.67 -21.57 -13.99
C PRO A 246 -16.56 -22.10 -14.91
N LEU A 247 -15.86 -21.20 -15.58
CA LEU A 247 -14.62 -21.52 -16.24
C LEU A 247 -13.51 -21.42 -15.19
N ASN A 248 -13.33 -22.51 -14.44
CA ASN A 248 -12.21 -22.62 -13.53
C ASN A 248 -10.98 -23.09 -14.31
N VAL A 249 -9.89 -22.39 -14.12
CA VAL A 249 -8.59 -22.79 -14.63
C VAL A 249 -7.95 -23.71 -13.59
N ASP A 250 -7.52 -24.91 -14.02
CA ASP A 250 -6.85 -25.85 -13.14
C ASP A 250 -5.49 -25.29 -12.69
N GLU A 251 -5.27 -25.23 -11.39
CA GLU A 251 -4.06 -24.67 -10.77
C GLU A 251 -3.02 -25.75 -10.41
N LYS A 252 -2.98 -26.86 -11.14
CA LYS A 252 -2.00 -27.92 -10.91
C LYS A 252 -0.59 -27.48 -11.28
N TYR A 253 0.37 -27.92 -10.47
CA TYR A 253 1.78 -27.76 -10.74
C TYR A 253 2.36 -29.06 -11.31
N SER A 254 3.49 -28.95 -12.02
CA SER A 254 4.11 -30.09 -12.71
C SER A 254 5.45 -30.45 -12.08
N GLU A 255 5.70 -31.77 -11.96
CA GLU A 255 7.04 -32.28 -11.63
C GLU A 255 8.01 -32.22 -12.83
N LYS A 256 7.46 -32.20 -14.04
CA LYS A 256 8.25 -32.18 -15.26
C LYS A 256 8.82 -30.79 -15.54
N GLN A 257 10.02 -30.77 -16.11
CA GLN A 257 10.65 -29.58 -16.67
C GLN A 257 9.76 -29.00 -17.79
N ASP A 258 9.80 -27.70 -17.95
CA ASP A 258 9.23 -27.05 -19.12
C ASP A 258 10.21 -27.13 -20.29
N ASP A 259 10.02 -28.14 -21.16
CA ASP A 259 10.90 -28.40 -22.30
C ASP A 259 10.88 -27.28 -23.36
N ALA A 260 9.99 -26.31 -23.26
CA ALA A 260 9.91 -25.20 -24.20
C ALA A 260 10.90 -24.06 -23.88
N ILE A 261 11.65 -24.15 -22.76
CA ILE A 261 12.63 -23.15 -22.34
C ILE A 261 13.96 -23.79 -21.91
N ASP A 262 15.04 -23.12 -22.21
CA ASP A 262 16.36 -23.38 -21.61
C ASP A 262 16.47 -22.54 -20.33
N SER A 263 16.11 -23.15 -19.19
CA SER A 263 16.04 -22.44 -17.91
C SER A 263 17.39 -21.95 -17.41
N ASP A 264 18.50 -22.62 -17.75
CA ASP A 264 19.84 -22.20 -17.31
C ASP A 264 20.31 -20.99 -18.11
N LYS A 265 20.11 -21.01 -19.41
CA LYS A 265 20.41 -19.89 -20.29
C LYS A 265 19.54 -18.67 -19.98
N LEU A 266 18.24 -18.88 -19.72
CA LEU A 266 17.35 -17.81 -19.30
C LEU A 266 17.69 -17.27 -17.91
N SER A 267 18.14 -18.12 -16.97
CA SER A 267 18.60 -17.67 -15.64
C SER A 267 19.79 -16.73 -15.76
N SER A 268 20.74 -17.02 -16.66
CA SER A 268 21.86 -16.12 -16.95
C SER A 268 21.39 -14.84 -17.63
N PHE A 269 20.52 -14.97 -18.63
CA PHE A 269 19.95 -13.82 -19.34
C PHE A 269 19.24 -12.84 -18.40
N TYR A 270 18.34 -13.33 -17.54
CA TYR A 270 17.63 -12.52 -16.55
C TYR A 270 18.42 -12.27 -15.26
N ASN A 271 19.67 -12.73 -15.17
CA ASN A 271 20.56 -12.54 -14.03
C ASN A 271 19.95 -13.02 -12.68
N TYR A 272 19.54 -14.31 -12.63
CA TYR A 272 19.14 -14.95 -11.39
C TYR A 272 20.38 -15.27 -10.55
N THR A 273 20.71 -14.41 -9.61
CA THR A 273 21.96 -14.55 -8.85
C THR A 273 21.85 -15.62 -7.77
N PRO A 274 22.98 -16.29 -7.40
CA PRO A 274 23.00 -17.23 -6.28
C PRO A 274 22.58 -16.60 -4.94
N GLU A 275 22.71 -15.27 -4.83
CA GLU A 275 22.22 -14.53 -3.66
C GLU A 275 20.69 -14.53 -3.60
N GLU A 276 20.03 -14.23 -4.72
CA GLU A 276 18.56 -14.26 -4.83
C GLU A 276 18.01 -15.67 -4.62
N GLU A 277 18.67 -16.68 -5.21
CA GLU A 277 18.28 -18.09 -4.99
C GLU A 277 18.28 -18.44 -3.51
N ARG A 278 19.35 -18.07 -2.79
CA ARG A 278 19.50 -18.38 -1.37
C ARG A 278 18.61 -17.54 -0.45
N LEU A 279 18.52 -16.22 -0.68
CA LEU A 279 17.87 -15.31 0.25
C LEU A 279 16.40 -15.05 -0.07
N ILE A 280 15.97 -15.29 -1.31
CA ILE A 280 14.60 -15.05 -1.77
C ILE A 280 13.89 -16.35 -2.12
N LEU A 281 14.38 -17.09 -3.14
CA LEU A 281 13.65 -18.26 -3.63
C LEU A 281 13.64 -19.42 -2.64
N LEU A 282 14.76 -19.70 -1.95
CA LEU A 282 14.85 -20.79 -0.99
C LEU A 282 13.91 -20.64 0.24
N PRO A 283 13.78 -19.47 0.89
CA PRO A 283 12.73 -19.29 1.88
C PRO A 283 11.31 -19.43 1.30
N MET A 284 11.07 -18.88 0.10
CA MET A 284 9.74 -18.91 -0.52
C MET A 284 9.28 -20.32 -0.88
N LEU A 285 10.18 -21.20 -1.35
CA LEU A 285 9.82 -22.59 -1.62
C LEU A 285 9.49 -23.39 -0.34
N LYS A 286 9.92 -22.91 0.84
CA LYS A 286 9.50 -23.43 2.15
C LYS A 286 8.14 -22.86 2.59
N GLY A 287 7.64 -21.84 1.91
CA GLY A 287 6.39 -21.14 2.22
C GLY A 287 6.54 -19.94 3.14
N ASP A 288 7.78 -19.52 3.39
CA ASP A 288 8.12 -18.39 4.22
C ASP A 288 8.20 -17.08 3.39
N ILE A 289 7.99 -15.95 4.04
CA ILE A 289 8.31 -14.64 3.46
C ILE A 289 9.79 -14.38 3.72
N PRO A 290 10.61 -14.09 2.67
CA PRO A 290 12.01 -13.77 2.84
C PRO A 290 12.23 -12.55 3.72
N THR A 291 13.07 -12.65 4.76
CA THR A 291 13.25 -11.59 5.77
C THR A 291 14.71 -11.18 5.95
N GLY A 292 14.89 -9.90 6.27
CA GLY A 292 16.15 -9.31 6.70
C GLY A 292 16.00 -8.54 8.01
N SER A 293 17.10 -8.01 8.54
CA SER A 293 17.12 -7.28 9.81
C SER A 293 17.89 -5.95 9.76
N MET A 294 18.69 -5.73 8.73
CA MET A 294 19.34 -4.43 8.50
C MET A 294 18.47 -3.58 7.59
N GLY A 295 18.55 -2.26 7.70
CA GLY A 295 17.97 -1.33 6.76
C GLY A 295 18.62 -1.41 5.37
N ASN A 296 18.09 -0.63 4.44
CA ASN A 296 18.66 -0.56 3.09
C ASN A 296 19.82 0.43 3.05
N ASP A 297 21.02 -0.07 2.72
CA ASP A 297 22.24 0.72 2.56
C ASP A 297 22.88 0.55 1.17
N THR A 298 22.13 0.00 0.20
CA THR A 298 22.56 -0.12 -1.20
C THR A 298 22.23 1.14 -2.00
N SER A 299 22.93 1.30 -3.13
CA SER A 299 22.64 2.39 -4.07
C SER A 299 21.18 2.44 -4.50
N LEU A 300 20.68 3.64 -4.69
CA LEU A 300 19.45 3.85 -5.46
C LEU A 300 19.62 3.27 -6.87
N ALA A 301 18.54 2.82 -7.49
CA ALA A 301 18.60 2.19 -8.80
C ALA A 301 19.32 3.07 -9.85
N VAL A 302 19.05 4.38 -9.84
CA VAL A 302 19.68 5.36 -10.74
C VAL A 302 21.17 5.59 -10.46
N MET A 303 21.64 5.27 -9.26
CA MET A 303 23.05 5.43 -8.86
C MET A 303 23.82 4.11 -8.90
N SER A 304 23.16 3.00 -9.22
CA SER A 304 23.76 1.67 -9.31
C SER A 304 24.50 1.50 -10.64
N SER A 305 25.71 0.98 -10.58
CA SER A 305 26.49 0.59 -11.77
C SER A 305 26.12 -0.79 -12.36
N ASN A 306 25.19 -1.51 -11.71
CA ASN A 306 24.88 -2.91 -12.03
C ASN A 306 23.64 -3.11 -12.91
N ASN A 307 23.17 -2.08 -13.62
CA ASN A 307 21.97 -2.11 -14.45
C ASN A 307 20.79 -2.83 -13.76
N PRO A 308 20.18 -2.21 -12.74
CA PRO A 308 19.13 -2.82 -11.97
C PRO A 308 17.85 -3.01 -12.78
N ARG A 309 17.05 -4.04 -12.40
CA ARG A 309 15.72 -4.27 -12.99
C ARG A 309 14.85 -3.04 -12.83
N LEU A 310 13.95 -2.80 -13.78
CA LEU A 310 13.05 -1.65 -13.76
C LEU A 310 12.25 -1.51 -12.45
N THR A 311 11.79 -2.63 -11.87
CA THR A 311 11.03 -2.62 -10.62
C THR A 311 11.81 -2.06 -9.42
N ARG A 312 13.13 -1.99 -9.47
CA ARG A 312 13.96 -1.37 -8.41
C ARG A 312 13.87 0.16 -8.36
N TYR A 313 13.35 0.80 -9.39
CA TYR A 313 13.07 2.24 -9.40
C TYR A 313 11.74 2.59 -8.69
N PHE A 314 10.94 1.58 -8.33
CA PHE A 314 9.59 1.72 -7.76
C PHE A 314 9.60 1.50 -6.26
N HIS A 315 9.14 2.51 -5.52
CA HIS A 315 9.04 2.47 -4.06
C HIS A 315 7.56 2.47 -3.65
N GLN A 316 7.17 1.47 -2.85
CA GLN A 316 5.81 1.27 -2.37
C GLN A 316 5.40 2.44 -1.48
N LEU A 317 4.27 3.07 -1.77
CA LEU A 317 3.60 3.97 -0.85
C LEU A 317 2.91 3.16 0.27
N PHE A 318 2.61 3.82 1.37
CA PHE A 318 1.97 3.18 2.51
C PHE A 318 1.06 4.18 3.24
N ALA A 319 0.08 3.64 3.97
CA ALA A 319 -0.81 4.44 4.78
C ALA A 319 -0.16 4.78 6.13
N GLN A 320 -0.30 6.04 6.58
CA GLN A 320 0.10 6.45 7.94
C GLN A 320 -0.81 7.57 8.45
N VAL A 321 -1.15 7.50 9.74
CA VAL A 321 -1.99 8.44 10.51
C VAL A 321 -3.47 8.43 10.11
N THR A 322 -3.86 9.05 9.00
CA THR A 322 -5.25 9.32 8.65
C THR A 322 -5.95 8.19 7.89
N ASN A 323 -5.20 7.38 7.18
CA ASN A 323 -5.67 6.21 6.45
C ASN A 323 -4.82 5.00 6.86
N PRO A 324 -5.12 4.39 8.02
CA PRO A 324 -4.24 3.39 8.60
C PRO A 324 -4.15 2.12 7.73
N PRO A 325 -2.99 1.43 7.75
CA PRO A 325 -2.85 0.13 7.10
C PRO A 325 -3.74 -0.92 7.76
N ILE A 326 -4.02 -2.00 7.03
CA ILE A 326 -4.83 -3.13 7.53
C ILE A 326 -3.97 -3.99 8.45
N ASP A 327 -4.46 -4.30 9.65
CA ASP A 327 -3.75 -5.14 10.59
C ASP A 327 -3.82 -6.64 10.24
N PRO A 328 -2.88 -7.48 10.73
CA PRO A 328 -2.82 -8.90 10.37
C PRO A 328 -4.05 -9.72 10.79
N ILE A 329 -4.85 -9.26 11.76
CA ILE A 329 -6.07 -9.95 12.18
C ILE A 329 -7.17 -9.68 11.16
N ARG A 330 -7.40 -8.41 10.81
CA ARG A 330 -8.35 -8.00 9.77
C ARG A 330 -8.00 -8.56 8.40
N GLU A 331 -6.71 -8.62 8.04
CA GLU A 331 -6.22 -9.16 6.76
C GLU A 331 -6.90 -10.50 6.38
N ARG A 332 -7.03 -11.44 7.33
CA ARG A 332 -7.65 -12.74 7.09
C ARG A 332 -9.11 -12.67 6.67
N PHE A 333 -9.84 -11.67 7.14
CA PHE A 333 -11.28 -11.57 6.96
C PHE A 333 -11.68 -10.64 5.82
N VAL A 334 -10.91 -9.55 5.64
CA VAL A 334 -11.33 -8.47 4.74
C VAL A 334 -10.58 -8.45 3.41
N MET A 335 -9.40 -9.11 3.32
CA MET A 335 -8.60 -9.07 2.10
C MET A 335 -8.90 -10.24 1.16
N SER A 336 -8.81 -9.96 -0.15
CA SER A 336 -9.05 -10.93 -1.20
C SER A 336 -8.11 -10.75 -2.39
N THR A 337 -7.51 -11.86 -2.84
CA THR A 337 -6.70 -11.95 -4.06
C THR A 337 -7.49 -12.49 -5.25
N LYS A 338 -8.80 -12.66 -5.11
CA LYS A 338 -9.66 -13.20 -6.16
C LYS A 338 -9.73 -12.24 -7.36
N THR A 339 -9.49 -12.75 -8.55
CA THR A 339 -9.47 -11.97 -9.79
C THR A 339 -10.21 -12.67 -10.91
N TYR A 340 -10.56 -11.92 -11.96
CA TYR A 340 -11.38 -12.41 -13.06
C TYR A 340 -10.78 -12.00 -14.40
N LEU A 341 -10.79 -12.93 -15.37
CA LEU A 341 -10.32 -12.70 -16.73
C LEU A 341 -11.49 -12.70 -17.73
N GLY A 342 -11.45 -11.77 -18.67
CA GLY A 342 -12.40 -11.67 -19.76
C GLY A 342 -12.92 -10.25 -19.99
N LYS A 343 -13.89 -10.12 -20.89
CA LYS A 343 -14.56 -8.85 -21.22
C LYS A 343 -15.53 -8.46 -20.10
N ARG A 344 -15.40 -7.24 -19.58
CA ARG A 344 -16.34 -6.68 -18.61
C ARG A 344 -17.50 -5.94 -19.30
N GLY A 345 -18.69 -6.03 -18.71
CA GLY A 345 -19.87 -5.36 -19.23
C GLY A 345 -20.10 -3.96 -18.64
N SER A 346 -21.14 -3.28 -19.13
CA SER A 346 -21.54 -1.98 -18.61
C SER A 346 -21.98 -2.06 -17.15
N ILE A 347 -21.48 -1.14 -16.33
CA ILE A 347 -21.87 -0.97 -14.92
C ILE A 347 -23.35 -0.58 -14.77
N LEU A 348 -23.97 -0.04 -15.83
CA LEU A 348 -25.34 0.46 -15.81
C LEU A 348 -26.39 -0.60 -16.15
N LYS A 349 -25.97 -1.84 -16.46
CA LYS A 349 -26.85 -2.97 -16.83
C LYS A 349 -26.57 -4.19 -15.96
N GLU A 350 -27.58 -5.05 -15.85
CA GLU A 350 -27.46 -6.36 -15.21
C GLU A 350 -27.98 -7.45 -16.15
N THR A 351 -27.09 -8.31 -16.59
CA THR A 351 -27.40 -9.41 -17.53
C THR A 351 -26.58 -10.66 -17.18
N ALA A 352 -27.12 -11.84 -17.53
CA ALA A 352 -26.41 -13.12 -17.34
C ALA A 352 -25.08 -13.19 -18.11
N GLN A 353 -24.99 -12.52 -19.28
CA GLN A 353 -23.79 -12.53 -20.12
C GLN A 353 -22.57 -11.89 -19.42
N GLN A 354 -22.80 -10.95 -18.51
CA GLN A 354 -21.72 -10.28 -17.75
C GLN A 354 -21.05 -11.21 -16.73
N ALA A 355 -21.65 -12.33 -16.39
CA ALA A 355 -21.09 -13.36 -15.54
C ALA A 355 -20.14 -14.34 -16.28
N ASN A 356 -19.95 -14.20 -17.59
CA ASN A 356 -19.12 -15.11 -18.39
C ASN A 356 -17.64 -14.76 -18.31
N LEU A 357 -17.08 -14.76 -17.08
CA LEU A 357 -15.67 -14.52 -16.79
C LEU A 357 -14.97 -15.77 -16.27
N ILE A 358 -13.66 -15.84 -16.46
CA ILE A 358 -12.80 -16.87 -15.87
C ILE A 358 -12.45 -16.41 -14.45
N SER A 359 -12.76 -17.23 -13.45
CA SER A 359 -12.46 -16.95 -12.04
C SER A 359 -11.13 -17.56 -11.63
N LEU A 360 -10.30 -16.79 -10.95
CA LEU A 360 -9.04 -17.20 -10.35
C LEU A 360 -9.03 -16.82 -8.86
N ASP A 361 -8.66 -17.73 -7.97
CA ASP A 361 -8.54 -17.45 -6.53
C ASP A 361 -7.25 -16.69 -6.19
N SER A 362 -6.32 -16.66 -7.13
CA SER A 362 -5.04 -15.93 -7.02
C SER A 362 -4.63 -15.39 -8.38
N PRO A 363 -3.98 -14.22 -8.44
CA PRO A 363 -3.45 -13.69 -9.69
C PRO A 363 -2.22 -14.44 -10.22
N ILE A 364 -1.67 -15.40 -9.46
CA ILE A 364 -0.46 -16.12 -9.81
C ILE A 364 -0.85 -17.43 -10.49
N LEU A 365 -0.56 -17.52 -11.77
CA LEU A 365 -0.85 -18.70 -12.59
C LEU A 365 0.21 -19.79 -12.40
N SER A 366 -0.21 -21.04 -12.60
CA SER A 366 0.66 -22.18 -12.83
C SER A 366 0.86 -22.45 -14.33
N GLY A 367 1.78 -23.36 -14.68
CA GLY A 367 1.93 -23.82 -16.06
C GLY A 367 0.65 -24.46 -16.60
N ALA A 368 -0.07 -25.23 -15.77
CA ALA A 368 -1.37 -25.82 -16.15
C ALA A 368 -2.45 -24.74 -16.40
N SER A 369 -2.43 -23.66 -15.61
CA SER A 369 -3.33 -22.53 -15.82
C SER A 369 -3.06 -21.83 -17.15
N TYR A 370 -1.79 -21.63 -17.49
CA TYR A 370 -1.36 -21.07 -18.77
C TYR A 370 -1.78 -21.98 -19.93
N ASP A 371 -1.53 -23.29 -19.81
CA ASP A 371 -1.91 -24.29 -20.80
C ASP A 371 -3.45 -24.32 -21.00
N ALA A 372 -4.22 -24.21 -19.93
CA ALA A 372 -5.67 -24.10 -20.04
C ALA A 372 -6.10 -22.86 -20.84
N LEU A 373 -5.49 -21.70 -20.61
CA LEU A 373 -5.79 -20.47 -21.34
C LEU A 373 -5.39 -20.54 -22.83
N THR A 374 -4.31 -21.26 -23.16
CA THR A 374 -3.71 -21.25 -24.50
C THR A 374 -4.04 -22.49 -25.35
N LYS A 375 -4.31 -23.64 -24.70
CA LYS A 375 -4.52 -24.92 -25.40
C LYS A 375 -5.96 -25.44 -25.34
N ASN A 376 -6.72 -25.13 -24.25
CA ASN A 376 -8.11 -25.57 -24.13
C ASN A 376 -8.98 -24.87 -25.18
N LYS A 377 -9.71 -25.63 -25.97
CA LYS A 377 -10.47 -25.14 -27.12
C LYS A 377 -11.42 -23.96 -26.78
N SER A 378 -12.09 -24.01 -25.62
CA SER A 378 -13.04 -22.96 -25.21
C SER A 378 -12.37 -21.68 -24.74
N LEU A 379 -11.20 -21.78 -24.09
CA LEU A 379 -10.43 -20.65 -23.55
C LEU A 379 -9.50 -20.05 -24.60
N ARG A 380 -8.86 -20.89 -25.42
CA ARG A 380 -7.98 -20.46 -26.52
C ARG A 380 -8.69 -19.51 -27.48
N ASN A 381 -9.96 -19.74 -27.78
CA ASN A 381 -10.72 -18.84 -28.64
C ASN A 381 -10.89 -17.45 -28.06
N LYS A 382 -10.81 -17.31 -26.72
CA LYS A 382 -10.89 -16.03 -26.00
C LYS A 382 -9.53 -15.38 -25.77
N SER A 383 -8.42 -16.12 -25.94
CA SER A 383 -7.06 -15.68 -25.60
C SER A 383 -6.21 -15.39 -26.84
N ALA A 384 -5.31 -14.43 -26.74
CA ALA A 384 -4.22 -14.19 -27.68
C ALA A 384 -2.91 -14.08 -26.91
N VAL A 385 -1.85 -14.73 -27.40
CA VAL A 385 -0.48 -14.61 -26.87
C VAL A 385 0.28 -13.64 -27.74
N ILE A 386 0.73 -12.54 -27.15
CA ILE A 386 1.52 -11.48 -27.79
C ILE A 386 2.95 -11.62 -27.34
N ASN A 387 3.85 -11.88 -28.30
CA ASN A 387 5.28 -11.86 -28.06
C ASN A 387 5.76 -10.42 -27.79
N THR A 388 6.44 -10.20 -26.68
CA THR A 388 6.96 -8.88 -26.28
C THR A 388 8.45 -8.70 -26.54
N ASN A 389 9.10 -9.71 -27.14
CA ASN A 389 10.49 -9.66 -27.56
C ASN A 389 10.61 -8.94 -28.91
N PHE A 390 11.74 -8.32 -29.18
CA PHE A 390 11.96 -7.58 -30.42
C PHE A 390 13.42 -7.66 -30.89
N GLN A 391 13.66 -7.37 -32.17
CA GLN A 391 14.99 -7.23 -32.74
C GLN A 391 15.52 -5.82 -32.43
N LYS A 392 16.46 -5.74 -31.47
CA LYS A 392 17.04 -4.46 -31.01
C LYS A 392 17.69 -3.67 -32.19
N VAL A 393 18.25 -4.36 -33.17
CA VAL A 393 18.91 -3.72 -34.34
C VAL A 393 17.94 -3.05 -35.32
N ASP A 394 16.63 -3.40 -35.27
CA ASP A 394 15.64 -2.95 -36.23
C ASP A 394 14.71 -1.86 -35.65
N HIS A 395 14.53 -1.82 -34.33
CA HIS A 395 13.54 -0.96 -33.65
C HIS A 395 14.08 -0.36 -32.36
N SER A 396 13.60 0.86 -32.05
CA SER A 396 13.68 1.43 -30.69
C SER A 396 12.67 0.72 -29.76
N ILE A 397 12.79 0.97 -28.44
CA ILE A 397 11.79 0.47 -27.46
C ILE A 397 10.42 1.08 -27.78
N GLU A 398 10.36 2.37 -28.09
CA GLU A 398 9.13 3.10 -28.40
C GLU A 398 8.43 2.53 -29.64
N ASP A 399 9.17 2.23 -30.71
CA ASP A 399 8.62 1.62 -31.91
C ASP A 399 8.06 0.22 -31.62
N ALA A 400 8.81 -0.59 -30.89
CA ALA A 400 8.38 -1.92 -30.51
C ALA A 400 7.12 -1.89 -29.62
N LEU A 401 7.05 -0.96 -28.67
CA LEU A 401 5.84 -0.76 -27.84
C LEU A 401 4.62 -0.33 -28.67
N LYS A 402 4.81 0.52 -29.67
CA LYS A 402 3.75 0.93 -30.60
C LYS A 402 3.22 -0.25 -31.40
N ILE A 403 4.11 -1.07 -31.98
CA ILE A 403 3.72 -2.26 -32.74
C ILE A 403 2.95 -3.24 -31.85
N ILE A 404 3.40 -3.47 -30.61
CA ILE A 404 2.70 -4.33 -29.65
C ILE A 404 1.31 -3.80 -29.37
N CYS A 405 1.15 -2.50 -29.15
CA CYS A 405 -0.16 -1.88 -28.87
C CYS A 405 -1.13 -2.03 -30.05
N GLU A 406 -0.67 -1.79 -31.28
CA GLU A 406 -1.49 -1.93 -32.48
C GLU A 406 -1.92 -3.39 -32.71
N THR A 407 -1.00 -4.34 -32.54
CA THR A 407 -1.29 -5.79 -32.61
C THR A 407 -2.36 -6.18 -31.58
N ILE A 408 -2.26 -5.68 -30.36
CA ILE A 408 -3.25 -5.96 -29.30
C ILE A 408 -4.61 -5.37 -29.63
N LYS A 409 -4.64 -4.15 -30.17
CA LYS A 409 -5.89 -3.52 -30.63
C LYS A 409 -6.59 -4.37 -31.69
N GLU A 410 -5.85 -4.88 -32.70
CA GLU A 410 -6.39 -5.80 -33.71
C GLU A 410 -6.94 -7.07 -33.07
N GLU A 411 -6.22 -7.72 -32.17
CA GLU A 411 -6.67 -8.94 -31.48
C GLU A 411 -7.97 -8.71 -30.69
N ILE A 412 -8.11 -7.55 -30.03
CA ILE A 412 -9.31 -7.21 -29.25
C ILE A 412 -10.48 -6.82 -30.16
N VAL A 413 -10.23 -5.97 -31.17
CA VAL A 413 -11.31 -5.36 -31.96
C VAL A 413 -11.74 -6.28 -33.09
N GLU A 414 -10.81 -6.84 -33.88
CA GLU A 414 -11.13 -7.69 -35.04
C GLU A 414 -11.30 -9.15 -34.62
N ASN A 415 -10.33 -9.72 -33.87
CA ASN A 415 -10.32 -11.12 -33.49
C ASN A 415 -11.16 -11.42 -32.23
N LYS A 416 -11.79 -10.39 -31.60
CA LYS A 416 -12.69 -10.48 -30.42
C LYS A 416 -12.10 -11.21 -29.25
N LYS A 417 -10.76 -11.14 -29.08
CA LYS A 417 -10.08 -11.70 -27.92
C LYS A 417 -10.38 -10.91 -26.66
N SER A 418 -10.57 -11.61 -25.55
CA SER A 418 -10.92 -11.01 -24.26
C SER A 418 -9.89 -11.30 -23.15
N VAL A 419 -8.84 -12.07 -23.48
CA VAL A 419 -7.68 -12.31 -22.63
C VAL A 419 -6.42 -12.10 -23.47
N ILE A 420 -5.66 -11.07 -23.18
CA ILE A 420 -4.39 -10.78 -23.84
C ILE A 420 -3.26 -11.20 -22.93
N ILE A 421 -2.38 -12.07 -23.43
CA ILE A 421 -1.25 -12.64 -22.71
C ILE A 421 0.02 -12.02 -23.28
N LEU A 422 0.62 -11.11 -22.52
CA LEU A 422 1.92 -10.49 -22.83
C LEU A 422 3.02 -11.46 -22.40
N SER A 423 3.87 -11.94 -23.30
CA SER A 423 4.81 -13.01 -23.02
C SER A 423 6.21 -12.74 -23.57
N ASP A 424 7.21 -12.84 -22.69
CA ASP A 424 8.63 -12.86 -23.02
C ASP A 424 9.23 -14.28 -23.04
N ARG A 425 8.39 -15.33 -22.89
CA ARG A 425 8.81 -16.69 -22.57
C ARG A 425 9.68 -17.35 -23.65
N VAL A 426 9.42 -17.07 -24.91
CA VAL A 426 10.14 -17.68 -26.02
C VAL A 426 10.98 -16.61 -26.73
N ILE A 427 12.27 -16.59 -26.43
CA ILE A 427 13.21 -15.61 -26.96
C ILE A 427 14.05 -16.29 -28.05
N LYS A 428 14.09 -15.70 -29.23
CA LYS A 428 14.96 -16.18 -30.33
C LYS A 428 16.34 -15.56 -30.22
N THR A 429 17.35 -16.26 -30.72
CA THR A 429 18.72 -15.71 -30.85
C THR A 429 18.69 -14.38 -31.62
N GLY A 430 19.31 -13.36 -31.06
CA GLY A 430 19.32 -12.02 -31.63
C GLY A 430 18.22 -11.09 -31.09
N GLU A 431 17.20 -11.62 -30.42
CA GLU A 431 16.13 -10.81 -29.81
C GLU A 431 16.56 -10.25 -28.44
N SER A 432 15.96 -9.14 -28.08
CA SER A 432 16.01 -8.52 -26.76
C SER A 432 14.61 -8.50 -26.13
N VAL A 433 14.55 -8.39 -24.82
CA VAL A 433 13.30 -8.32 -24.06
C VAL A 433 13.11 -6.91 -23.53
N ILE A 434 11.98 -6.28 -23.86
CA ILE A 434 11.56 -5.03 -23.23
C ILE A 434 11.15 -5.34 -21.80
N PRO A 435 11.55 -4.52 -20.78
CA PRO A 435 11.09 -4.74 -19.42
C PRO A 435 9.56 -4.93 -19.37
N SER A 436 9.12 -6.06 -18.83
CA SER A 436 7.71 -6.50 -18.91
C SER A 436 6.75 -5.48 -18.28
N LEU A 437 7.20 -4.72 -17.28
CA LEU A 437 6.44 -3.65 -16.66
C LEU A 437 6.24 -2.44 -17.61
N MET A 438 7.22 -2.10 -18.45
CA MET A 438 7.06 -1.06 -19.49
C MET A 438 5.97 -1.44 -20.50
N VAL A 439 6.06 -2.67 -21.01
CA VAL A 439 5.07 -3.19 -21.96
C VAL A 439 3.66 -3.15 -21.37
N LEU A 440 3.52 -3.66 -20.15
CA LEU A 440 2.23 -3.73 -19.46
C LEU A 440 1.63 -2.33 -19.25
N ALA A 441 2.42 -1.40 -18.72
CA ALA A 441 1.96 -0.04 -18.42
C ALA A 441 1.55 0.69 -19.71
N LYS A 442 2.37 0.61 -20.78
CA LYS A 442 2.03 1.20 -22.08
C LYS A 442 0.72 0.63 -22.63
N VAL A 443 0.58 -0.69 -22.65
CA VAL A 443 -0.63 -1.36 -23.13
C VAL A 443 -1.84 -0.99 -22.29
N HIS A 444 -1.71 -0.95 -20.96
CA HIS A 444 -2.82 -0.58 -20.06
C HIS A 444 -3.37 0.81 -20.37
N HIS A 445 -2.51 1.83 -20.46
CA HIS A 445 -2.92 3.20 -20.76
C HIS A 445 -3.42 3.36 -22.19
N TYR A 446 -2.74 2.75 -23.17
CA TYR A 446 -3.18 2.77 -24.57
C TYR A 446 -4.60 2.24 -24.73
N LEU A 447 -4.92 1.11 -24.07
CA LEU A 447 -6.26 0.53 -24.16
C LEU A 447 -7.34 1.38 -23.46
N ILE A 448 -6.97 2.16 -22.42
CA ILE A 448 -7.88 3.14 -21.80
C ILE A 448 -8.14 4.30 -22.77
N GLU A 449 -7.10 4.85 -23.36
CA GLU A 449 -7.19 5.96 -24.33
C GLU A 449 -8.01 5.57 -25.57
N GLU A 450 -7.82 4.35 -26.08
CA GLU A 450 -8.61 3.79 -27.17
C GLU A 450 -10.04 3.37 -26.78
N GLY A 451 -10.39 3.44 -25.48
CA GLY A 451 -11.71 3.07 -24.96
C GLY A 451 -12.03 1.56 -25.06
N ILE A 452 -11.02 0.71 -25.15
CA ILE A 452 -11.20 -0.74 -25.30
C ILE A 452 -10.65 -1.56 -24.11
N ARG A 453 -10.18 -0.89 -23.06
CA ARG A 453 -9.55 -1.56 -21.91
C ARG A 453 -10.45 -2.61 -21.24
N LEU A 454 -11.75 -2.38 -21.17
CA LEU A 454 -12.73 -3.30 -20.57
C LEU A 454 -13.07 -4.51 -21.45
N LYS A 455 -12.68 -4.47 -22.74
CA LYS A 455 -12.94 -5.58 -23.66
C LYS A 455 -12.00 -6.76 -23.44
N ALA A 456 -10.85 -6.54 -22.75
CA ALA A 456 -9.89 -7.59 -22.45
C ALA A 456 -9.20 -7.44 -21.10
N SER A 457 -8.86 -8.58 -20.51
CA SER A 457 -7.95 -8.68 -19.34
C SER A 457 -6.52 -8.89 -19.83
N LEU A 458 -5.56 -8.29 -19.12
CA LEU A 458 -4.12 -8.44 -19.38
C LEU A 458 -3.53 -9.50 -18.45
N VAL A 459 -2.80 -10.45 -19.02
CA VAL A 459 -2.04 -11.47 -18.31
C VAL A 459 -0.57 -11.29 -18.69
N VAL A 460 0.31 -11.30 -17.70
CA VAL A 460 1.77 -11.18 -17.94
C VAL A 460 2.45 -12.52 -17.71
N VAL A 461 3.26 -12.93 -18.64
CA VAL A 461 4.10 -14.14 -18.61
C VAL A 461 5.54 -13.69 -18.74
N SER A 462 6.28 -13.64 -17.63
CA SER A 462 7.62 -13.04 -17.65
C SER A 462 8.64 -13.78 -16.79
N GLY A 463 9.88 -13.85 -17.32
CA GLY A 463 11.04 -14.32 -16.59
C GLY A 463 11.61 -13.31 -15.58
N GLU A 464 11.20 -12.04 -15.64
CA GLU A 464 11.69 -11.01 -14.71
C GLU A 464 11.07 -11.10 -13.32
N ILE A 465 9.86 -11.65 -13.20
CA ILE A 465 9.08 -11.65 -11.97
C ILE A 465 9.55 -12.77 -11.04
N ARG A 466 10.05 -12.43 -9.86
CA ARG A 466 10.63 -13.42 -8.92
C ARG A 466 10.23 -13.24 -7.47
N ASP A 467 9.79 -12.05 -7.08
CA ASP A 467 9.36 -11.76 -5.71
C ASP A 467 8.01 -11.04 -5.64
N SER A 468 7.56 -10.75 -4.42
CA SER A 468 6.25 -10.12 -4.22
C SER A 468 6.22 -8.65 -4.65
N HIS A 469 7.36 -7.96 -4.70
CA HIS A 469 7.41 -6.59 -5.19
C HIS A 469 7.25 -6.54 -6.72
N ASP A 470 7.96 -7.40 -7.43
CA ASP A 470 7.78 -7.52 -8.89
C ASP A 470 6.32 -7.83 -9.23
N LEU A 471 5.72 -8.81 -8.54
CA LEU A 471 4.30 -9.15 -8.70
C LEU A 471 3.39 -7.97 -8.43
N ALA A 472 3.60 -7.26 -7.32
CA ALA A 472 2.76 -6.13 -6.91
C ALA A 472 2.84 -4.98 -7.91
N CYS A 473 4.03 -4.66 -8.44
CA CYS A 473 4.19 -3.68 -9.52
C CYS A 473 3.34 -4.05 -10.74
N HIS A 474 3.44 -5.29 -11.22
CA HIS A 474 2.66 -5.70 -12.39
C HIS A 474 1.15 -5.61 -12.17
N ILE A 475 0.65 -6.00 -10.99
CA ILE A 475 -0.78 -5.86 -10.69
C ILE A 475 -1.17 -4.37 -10.62
N ALA A 476 -0.39 -3.54 -9.94
CA ALA A 476 -0.66 -2.11 -9.81
C ALA A 476 -0.69 -1.38 -11.16
N TYR A 477 0.04 -1.85 -12.15
CA TYR A 477 0.04 -1.28 -13.51
C TYR A 477 -0.87 -2.03 -14.49
N GLY A 478 -1.84 -2.81 -13.98
CA GLY A 478 -2.97 -3.26 -14.76
C GLY A 478 -3.05 -4.75 -15.08
N ALA A 479 -2.09 -5.60 -14.67
CA ALA A 479 -2.19 -7.04 -14.86
C ALA A 479 -3.34 -7.63 -14.03
N SER A 480 -4.12 -8.50 -14.64
CA SER A 480 -5.16 -9.27 -13.97
C SER A 480 -4.64 -10.59 -13.43
N ALA A 481 -3.60 -11.14 -14.04
CA ALA A 481 -2.88 -12.33 -13.60
C ALA A 481 -1.44 -12.32 -14.13
N VAL A 482 -0.58 -13.10 -13.47
CA VAL A 482 0.85 -13.18 -13.77
C VAL A 482 1.31 -14.63 -13.72
N TRP A 483 2.13 -15.06 -14.68
CA TRP A 483 2.84 -16.33 -14.62
C TRP A 483 4.35 -16.09 -14.55
N PRO A 484 4.97 -16.21 -13.34
CA PRO A 484 6.41 -16.10 -13.14
C PRO A 484 7.10 -17.42 -13.53
N TYR A 485 7.09 -17.75 -14.83
CA TYR A 485 7.43 -19.08 -15.32
C TYR A 485 8.85 -19.51 -14.96
N LEU A 486 9.82 -18.60 -15.09
CA LEU A 486 11.22 -18.90 -14.81
C LEU A 486 11.49 -19.07 -13.32
N ALA A 487 10.90 -18.25 -12.47
CA ALA A 487 11.01 -18.39 -11.02
C ALA A 487 10.41 -19.72 -10.52
N LEU A 488 9.26 -20.14 -11.07
CA LEU A 488 8.65 -21.43 -10.77
C LEU A 488 9.54 -22.60 -11.21
N GLU A 489 10.20 -22.49 -12.36
CA GLU A 489 11.16 -23.50 -12.84
C GLU A 489 12.41 -23.55 -11.97
N LYS A 490 12.97 -22.39 -11.56
CA LYS A 490 14.09 -22.32 -10.61
C LYS A 490 13.75 -22.94 -9.26
N VAL A 491 12.55 -22.67 -8.75
CA VAL A 491 12.03 -23.29 -7.51
C VAL A 491 11.92 -24.82 -7.65
N ARG A 492 11.49 -25.30 -8.80
CA ARG A 492 11.47 -26.74 -9.12
C ARG A 492 12.88 -27.34 -9.09
N GLN A 493 13.84 -26.68 -9.74
CA GLN A 493 15.24 -27.12 -9.77
C GLN A 493 15.89 -27.12 -8.37
N LEU A 494 15.68 -26.07 -7.58
CA LEU A 494 16.19 -25.95 -6.21
C LEU A 494 15.64 -27.07 -5.30
N ALA A 495 14.37 -27.47 -5.48
CA ALA A 495 13.79 -28.58 -4.73
C ALA A 495 14.41 -29.93 -5.12
N LEU A 496 14.75 -30.14 -6.40
CA LEU A 496 15.41 -31.37 -6.86
C LEU A 496 16.89 -31.44 -6.43
N GLN A 497 17.58 -30.30 -6.38
CA GLN A 497 19.01 -30.25 -6.04
C GLN A 497 19.27 -30.36 -4.53
N ASN A 498 18.26 -30.10 -3.69
CA ASN A 498 18.42 -30.03 -2.24
C ASN A 498 17.59 -31.13 -1.54
N ASN A 499 18.13 -32.33 -1.48
CA ASN A 499 17.50 -33.50 -0.86
C ASN A 499 17.20 -33.31 0.63
N GLU A 500 17.91 -32.42 1.33
CA GLU A 500 17.69 -32.13 2.77
C GLU A 500 16.34 -31.43 3.03
N LEU A 501 15.74 -30.82 1.99
CA LEU A 501 14.48 -30.13 2.14
C LEU A 501 13.26 -31.06 2.25
N GLU A 502 13.37 -32.32 1.88
CA GLU A 502 12.27 -33.31 1.86
C GLU A 502 10.97 -32.77 1.20
N LEU A 503 11.10 -31.89 0.18
CA LEU A 503 9.99 -31.26 -0.52
C LEU A 503 9.93 -31.73 -1.98
N SER A 504 8.76 -32.19 -2.42
CA SER A 504 8.55 -32.44 -3.85
C SER A 504 8.55 -31.14 -4.65
N PRO A 505 8.96 -31.16 -5.93
CA PRO A 505 8.93 -29.98 -6.81
C PRO A 505 7.55 -29.31 -6.86
N VAL A 506 6.47 -30.09 -6.93
CA VAL A 506 5.10 -29.58 -6.90
C VAL A 506 4.82 -28.82 -5.61
N LYS A 507 5.21 -29.40 -4.47
CA LYS A 507 5.01 -28.77 -3.17
C LYS A 507 5.81 -27.49 -3.01
N ALA A 508 7.02 -27.45 -3.53
CA ALA A 508 7.87 -26.27 -3.54
C ALA A 508 7.24 -25.12 -4.37
N GLN A 509 6.71 -25.44 -5.55
CA GLN A 509 6.00 -24.46 -6.39
C GLN A 509 4.71 -23.94 -5.73
N GLU A 510 3.92 -24.81 -5.08
CA GLU A 510 2.76 -24.40 -4.30
C GLU A 510 3.13 -23.47 -3.14
N ASN A 511 4.20 -23.79 -2.42
CA ASN A 511 4.69 -23.00 -1.31
C ASN A 511 5.20 -21.63 -1.80
N TYR A 512 5.94 -21.59 -2.90
CA TYR A 512 6.39 -20.35 -3.53
C TYR A 512 5.21 -19.45 -3.91
N ARG A 513 4.18 -20.00 -4.56
CA ARG A 513 2.94 -19.28 -4.87
C ARG A 513 2.27 -18.72 -3.60
N LYS A 514 2.18 -19.54 -2.54
CA LYS A 514 1.63 -19.08 -1.25
C LYS A 514 2.43 -17.95 -0.64
N SER A 515 3.77 -18.02 -0.73
CA SER A 515 4.66 -16.98 -0.26
C SER A 515 4.48 -15.67 -1.06
N LEU A 516 4.39 -15.75 -2.39
CA LEU A 516 4.08 -14.59 -3.25
C LEU A 516 2.73 -13.94 -2.86
N ASN A 517 1.68 -14.74 -2.68
CA ASN A 517 0.37 -14.24 -2.25
C ASN A 517 0.43 -13.54 -0.88
N LYS A 518 1.11 -14.16 0.10
CA LYS A 518 1.30 -13.54 1.41
C LYS A 518 2.04 -12.20 1.30
N GLY A 519 3.09 -12.14 0.47
CA GLY A 519 3.84 -10.91 0.24
C GLY A 519 2.99 -9.83 -0.44
N LEU A 520 2.19 -10.20 -1.46
CA LEU A 520 1.25 -9.29 -2.11
C LEU A 520 0.21 -8.73 -1.13
N LEU A 521 -0.39 -9.58 -0.30
CA LEU A 521 -1.33 -9.14 0.74
C LEU A 521 -0.67 -8.16 1.72
N LYS A 522 0.61 -8.38 2.10
CA LYS A 522 1.36 -7.44 2.95
C LYS A 522 1.60 -6.09 2.27
N ILE A 523 1.87 -6.06 0.97
CA ILE A 523 2.02 -4.81 0.21
C ILE A 523 0.69 -4.06 0.12
N MET A 524 -0.40 -4.76 -0.21
CA MET A 524 -1.74 -4.17 -0.25
C MET A 524 -2.20 -3.67 1.12
N SER A 525 -1.96 -4.44 2.19
CA SER A 525 -2.37 -4.10 3.55
C SER A 525 -1.68 -2.82 4.06
N LYS A 526 -0.39 -2.59 3.73
CA LYS A 526 0.30 -1.36 4.12
C LYS A 526 -0.24 -0.12 3.40
N MET A 527 -0.84 -0.29 2.22
CA MET A 527 -1.53 0.76 1.47
C MET A 527 -3.00 0.94 1.91
N GLY A 528 -3.49 0.10 2.82
CA GLY A 528 -4.88 0.10 3.27
C GLY A 528 -5.87 -0.36 2.22
N ILE A 529 -5.48 -1.28 1.33
CA ILE A 529 -6.30 -1.80 0.23
C ILE A 529 -6.67 -3.26 0.48
N CYS A 530 -7.96 -3.59 0.42
CA CYS A 530 -8.49 -4.91 0.77
C CYS A 530 -8.57 -5.87 -0.42
N THR A 531 -8.83 -5.38 -1.63
CA THR A 531 -9.05 -6.26 -2.78
C THR A 531 -8.04 -6.04 -3.89
N ILE A 532 -7.65 -7.14 -4.55
CA ILE A 532 -6.75 -7.06 -5.69
C ILE A 532 -7.37 -6.30 -6.87
N SER A 533 -8.71 -6.35 -7.02
CA SER A 533 -9.39 -5.63 -8.09
C SER A 533 -9.26 -4.12 -7.95
N SER A 534 -9.28 -3.61 -6.71
CA SER A 534 -9.08 -2.20 -6.40
C SER A 534 -7.59 -1.79 -6.46
N TYR A 535 -6.69 -2.73 -6.15
CA TYR A 535 -5.24 -2.51 -6.25
C TYR A 535 -4.77 -2.47 -7.72
N ARG A 536 -5.43 -3.21 -8.61
CA ARG A 536 -5.10 -3.25 -10.04
C ARG A 536 -5.35 -1.90 -10.71
N GLY A 537 -4.27 -1.33 -11.28
CA GLY A 537 -4.31 0.00 -11.89
C GLY A 537 -4.26 1.14 -10.88
N SER A 538 -3.82 0.88 -9.64
CA SER A 538 -3.69 1.91 -8.61
C SER A 538 -2.45 2.80 -8.77
N GLU A 539 -1.38 2.27 -9.35
CA GLU A 539 -0.08 2.95 -9.54
C GLU A 539 0.48 3.62 -8.27
N LEU A 540 0.18 3.05 -7.09
CA LEU A 540 0.56 3.60 -5.79
C LEU A 540 2.04 3.38 -5.47
N TYR A 541 2.88 4.00 -6.28
CA TYR A 541 4.33 3.97 -6.15
C TYR A 541 4.93 5.37 -6.27
N GLU A 542 6.06 5.56 -5.61
CA GLU A 542 7.01 6.61 -5.93
C GLU A 542 8.06 6.05 -6.87
N ILE A 543 8.33 6.75 -7.96
CA ILE A 543 9.39 6.39 -8.92
C ILE A 543 10.59 7.30 -8.68
N ILE A 544 11.76 6.70 -8.47
CA ILE A 544 12.99 7.43 -8.17
C ILE A 544 14.03 7.16 -9.27
N GLY A 545 14.40 8.21 -9.99
CA GLY A 545 15.48 8.16 -10.98
C GLY A 545 15.08 7.69 -12.38
N LEU A 546 13.80 7.87 -12.75
CA LEU A 546 13.35 7.78 -14.14
C LEU A 546 13.04 9.16 -14.71
N ASP A 547 13.22 9.29 -16.02
CA ASP A 547 12.92 10.50 -16.78
C ASP A 547 11.43 10.85 -16.70
N LYS A 548 11.11 12.14 -16.61
CA LYS A 548 9.73 12.62 -16.46
C LYS A 548 8.83 12.29 -17.65
N ASP A 549 9.39 12.35 -18.87
CA ASP A 549 8.59 12.07 -20.07
C ASP A 549 8.25 10.56 -20.11
N LEU A 550 9.20 9.70 -19.78
CA LEU A 550 8.96 8.25 -19.64
C LEU A 550 7.90 7.98 -18.57
N VAL A 551 8.00 8.63 -17.39
CA VAL A 551 7.03 8.44 -16.30
C VAL A 551 5.65 8.95 -16.70
N SER A 552 5.56 10.12 -17.32
CA SER A 552 4.28 10.71 -17.75
C SER A 552 3.59 9.88 -18.85
N GLU A 553 4.35 9.17 -19.67
CA GLU A 553 3.83 8.30 -20.71
C GLU A 553 3.37 6.94 -20.17
N LEU A 554 4.21 6.27 -19.35
CA LEU A 554 4.00 4.88 -18.96
C LEU A 554 3.36 4.74 -17.58
N PHE A 555 3.65 5.64 -16.63
CA PHE A 555 3.35 5.51 -15.21
C PHE A 555 2.61 6.76 -14.70
N LYS A 556 1.54 7.13 -15.40
CA LYS A 556 0.87 8.44 -15.36
C LYS A 556 0.46 8.92 -13.99
N PHE A 557 0.12 8.01 -13.10
CA PHE A 557 -0.41 8.35 -11.78
C PHE A 557 0.58 8.12 -10.65
N SER A 558 1.76 7.61 -10.97
CA SER A 558 2.84 7.43 -9.99
C SER A 558 3.48 8.76 -9.65
N LYS A 559 3.90 8.89 -8.40
CA LYS A 559 4.61 10.08 -7.94
C LYS A 559 6.09 9.99 -8.31
N THR A 560 6.67 11.10 -8.75
CA THR A 560 8.12 11.25 -8.94
C THR A 560 8.58 12.60 -8.44
N ARG A 561 9.73 12.64 -7.78
CA ARG A 561 10.37 13.85 -7.27
C ARG A 561 11.76 14.05 -7.85
N THR A 562 12.22 13.09 -8.66
CA THR A 562 13.55 13.10 -9.26
C THR A 562 13.44 12.78 -10.74
N GLU A 563 14.40 13.26 -11.51
CA GLU A 563 14.60 12.84 -12.89
C GLU A 563 15.73 11.78 -12.97
N GLY A 564 15.90 11.17 -14.12
CA GLY A 564 16.91 10.15 -14.31
C GLY A 564 16.89 9.51 -15.69
N TYR A 565 16.86 8.20 -15.76
CA TYR A 565 17.03 7.45 -16.99
C TYR A 565 15.74 7.36 -17.82
N GLY A 566 15.86 7.68 -19.13
CA GLY A 566 14.82 7.53 -20.14
C GLY A 566 14.97 6.25 -20.98
N TYR A 567 14.19 6.15 -22.06
CA TYR A 567 14.19 5.00 -22.98
C TYR A 567 15.57 4.63 -23.51
N GLN A 568 16.40 5.63 -23.85
CA GLN A 568 17.74 5.39 -24.40
C GLN A 568 18.63 4.59 -23.44
N TYR A 569 18.59 4.91 -22.13
CA TYR A 569 19.36 4.16 -21.16
C TYR A 569 18.95 2.69 -21.12
N PHE A 570 17.65 2.41 -21.08
CA PHE A 570 17.19 1.02 -21.09
C PHE A 570 17.55 0.33 -22.40
N TYR A 571 17.36 0.99 -23.55
CA TYR A 571 17.75 0.46 -24.84
C TYR A 571 19.22 0.06 -24.89
N ASP A 572 20.12 0.94 -24.48
CA ASP A 572 21.56 0.67 -24.49
C ASP A 572 21.94 -0.54 -23.63
N ASN A 573 21.25 -0.72 -22.50
CA ASN A 573 21.50 -1.78 -21.53
C ASN A 573 20.71 -3.08 -21.75
N LEU A 574 19.84 -3.15 -22.77
CA LEU A 574 19.15 -4.40 -23.09
C LEU A 574 20.14 -5.48 -23.58
N LYS A 575 20.04 -6.64 -22.96
CA LYS A 575 20.79 -7.83 -23.39
C LYS A 575 20.20 -8.41 -24.66
N ILE A 576 21.09 -8.95 -25.54
CA ILE A 576 20.70 -9.69 -26.73
C ILE A 576 20.83 -11.20 -26.44
N TYR A 577 19.75 -11.94 -26.60
CA TYR A 577 19.72 -13.37 -26.31
C TYR A 577 20.60 -14.14 -27.31
N GLY A 578 21.47 -15.02 -26.77
CA GLY A 578 22.43 -15.78 -27.57
C GLY A 578 23.81 -15.13 -27.78
N ASN A 579 24.04 -13.94 -27.15
CA ASN A 579 25.38 -13.36 -27.08
C ASN A 579 26.18 -14.00 -25.93
N GLU A 580 27.42 -14.43 -26.17
CA GLU A 580 28.28 -15.12 -25.18
C GLU A 580 28.57 -14.28 -23.93
N GLU A 581 28.61 -12.94 -24.03
CA GLU A 581 28.80 -12.04 -22.88
C GLU A 581 27.64 -12.08 -21.90
N VAL A 582 26.47 -12.51 -22.34
CA VAL A 582 25.24 -12.58 -21.55
C VAL A 582 25.17 -13.84 -20.67
N GLU A 583 26.06 -14.81 -20.88
CA GLU A 583 26.02 -16.10 -20.16
C GLU A 583 26.60 -16.02 -18.73
N LYS A 584 27.15 -14.88 -18.31
CA LYS A 584 27.71 -14.70 -16.97
C LYS A 584 26.64 -14.17 -16.00
N ILE A 585 26.35 -14.98 -14.99
CA ILE A 585 25.49 -14.55 -13.88
C ILE A 585 26.26 -13.57 -12.99
N GLY A 586 25.65 -12.46 -12.66
CA GLY A 586 26.21 -11.45 -11.77
C GLY A 586 26.48 -11.97 -10.34
N LEU A 587 27.39 -11.30 -9.65
CA LEU A 587 27.80 -11.71 -8.31
C LEU A 587 26.70 -11.55 -7.25
N GLY A 588 25.66 -10.74 -7.47
CA GLY A 588 24.65 -10.35 -6.49
C GLY A 588 25.11 -9.12 -5.69
N GLY A 589 25.01 -9.17 -4.38
CA GLY A 589 25.42 -8.07 -3.52
C GLY A 589 24.33 -7.05 -3.23
N PHE A 590 23.11 -7.27 -3.71
CA PHE A 590 21.98 -6.36 -3.46
C PHE A 590 21.42 -6.49 -2.04
N TYR A 591 21.40 -7.70 -1.50
CA TYR A 591 20.86 -7.95 -0.15
C TYR A 591 21.94 -7.89 0.93
N LYS A 592 23.16 -8.31 0.62
CA LYS A 592 24.29 -8.31 1.52
C LYS A 592 25.55 -7.86 0.78
N HIS A 593 26.37 -7.04 1.44
CA HIS A 593 27.63 -6.61 0.85
C HIS A 593 28.46 -7.79 0.29
N LYS A 594 28.93 -7.62 -0.92
CA LYS A 594 29.84 -8.54 -1.60
C LYS A 594 30.89 -7.73 -2.36
N LYS A 595 32.12 -8.18 -2.32
CA LYS A 595 33.23 -7.53 -3.01
C LYS A 595 32.98 -7.53 -4.52
N ASP A 596 33.28 -6.45 -5.20
CA ASP A 596 33.14 -6.25 -6.65
C ASP A 596 31.69 -6.46 -7.17
N ALA A 597 30.69 -6.17 -6.32
CA ALA A 597 29.26 -6.27 -6.61
C ALA A 597 28.54 -4.93 -6.32
N GLU A 598 27.24 -4.98 -5.90
CA GLU A 598 26.49 -3.77 -5.57
C GLU A 598 27.15 -2.96 -4.45
N THR A 599 27.17 -1.64 -4.60
CA THR A 599 27.78 -0.73 -3.62
C THR A 599 26.88 -0.54 -2.40
N HIS A 600 27.47 -0.54 -1.22
CA HIS A 600 26.82 -0.32 0.07
C HIS A 600 27.40 0.89 0.78
N VAL A 601 26.57 1.63 1.52
CA VAL A 601 27.03 2.73 2.41
C VAL A 601 28.00 2.18 3.44
N THR A 602 27.72 1.01 4.00
CA THR A 602 28.50 0.38 5.06
C THR A 602 29.28 -0.83 4.51
N SER A 603 30.54 -0.61 4.17
CA SER A 603 31.43 -1.70 3.75
C SER A 603 32.13 -2.34 4.94
N PRO A 604 32.59 -3.61 4.84
CA PRO A 604 33.45 -4.21 5.87
C PRO A 604 34.73 -3.41 6.13
N LYS A 605 35.33 -2.79 5.10
CA LYS A 605 36.51 -1.92 5.21
C LYS A 605 36.21 -0.72 6.12
N THR A 606 35.07 -0.03 5.87
CA THR A 606 34.62 1.13 6.63
C THR A 606 34.39 0.76 8.11
N VAL A 607 33.69 -0.36 8.36
CA VAL A 607 33.42 -0.85 9.73
C VAL A 607 34.72 -1.16 10.49
N LEU A 608 35.65 -1.87 9.86
CA LEU A 608 36.92 -2.23 10.49
C LEU A 608 37.77 -1.00 10.84
N LYS A 609 37.82 0.01 9.96
CA LYS A 609 38.53 1.27 10.21
C LYS A 609 37.88 2.07 11.33
N LEU A 610 36.53 2.17 11.33
CA LEU A 610 35.81 2.80 12.43
C LEU A 610 36.08 2.11 13.77
N GLN A 611 36.01 0.78 13.83
CA GLN A 611 36.27 0.01 15.04
C GLN A 611 37.75 0.22 15.55
N LYS A 612 38.70 0.29 14.60
CA LYS A 612 40.08 0.57 14.97
C LYS A 612 40.24 1.95 15.60
N ALA A 613 39.73 3.00 14.94
CA ALA A 613 39.77 4.37 15.42
C ALA A 613 39.13 4.53 16.81
N VAL A 614 37.96 3.94 17.01
CA VAL A 614 37.25 4.00 18.30
C VAL A 614 38.00 3.27 19.40
N ARG A 615 38.63 2.14 19.11
CA ARG A 615 39.38 1.33 20.10
C ARG A 615 40.73 1.93 20.44
N SER A 616 41.45 2.49 19.47
CA SER A 616 42.75 3.14 19.71
C SER A 616 42.60 4.52 20.35
N GLY A 617 41.53 5.26 20.05
CA GLY A 617 41.39 6.66 20.39
C GLY A 617 42.39 7.57 19.67
N ASP A 618 43.07 7.05 18.64
CA ASP A 618 44.11 7.74 17.88
C ASP A 618 43.47 8.58 16.76
N ILE A 619 43.89 9.83 16.66
CA ILE A 619 43.40 10.77 15.68
C ILE A 619 43.80 10.37 14.26
N ASP A 620 44.95 9.73 14.07
CA ASP A 620 45.42 9.26 12.76
C ASP A 620 44.55 8.10 12.28
N ASP A 621 44.14 7.17 13.15
CA ASP A 621 43.18 6.12 12.83
C ASP A 621 41.81 6.67 12.48
N TRP A 622 41.41 7.80 13.11
CA TRP A 622 40.16 8.49 12.75
C TRP A 622 40.25 9.12 11.35
N HIS A 623 41.35 9.76 10.99
CA HIS A 623 41.56 10.30 9.67
C HIS A 623 41.55 9.20 8.59
N VAL A 624 42.20 8.06 8.83
CA VAL A 624 42.14 6.90 7.95
C VAL A 624 40.70 6.37 7.78
N TYR A 625 39.86 6.44 8.82
CA TYR A 625 38.44 6.13 8.69
C TYR A 625 37.71 7.15 7.81
N LEU A 626 37.93 8.46 8.01
CA LEU A 626 37.31 9.52 7.20
C LEU A 626 37.66 9.39 5.72
N GLU A 627 38.92 9.14 5.39
CA GLU A 627 39.39 8.87 4.02
C GLU A 627 38.57 7.74 3.36
N THR A 628 38.19 6.69 4.11
CA THR A 628 37.37 5.61 3.54
C THR A 628 35.92 6.04 3.23
N LEU A 629 35.42 7.12 3.80
CA LEU A 629 34.13 7.71 3.49
C LEU A 629 34.23 8.64 2.27
N GLU A 630 35.32 9.42 2.18
CA GLU A 630 35.57 10.34 1.05
C GLU A 630 35.87 9.60 -0.24
N ASP A 631 36.61 8.49 -0.18
CA ASP A 631 36.93 7.63 -1.33
C ASP A 631 35.73 6.80 -1.84
N ARG A 632 34.60 6.83 -1.14
CA ARG A 632 33.40 6.07 -1.52
C ARG A 632 32.67 6.77 -2.65
N VAL A 633 32.21 6.02 -3.65
CA VAL A 633 31.25 6.53 -4.65
C VAL A 633 29.93 6.92 -3.98
N ASP A 634 29.24 7.87 -4.54
CA ASP A 634 27.92 8.29 -4.06
C ASP A 634 26.94 7.12 -4.15
N VAL A 635 26.28 6.81 -3.04
CA VAL A 635 25.36 5.69 -2.87
C VAL A 635 23.93 6.20 -2.65
N GLN A 636 23.82 7.32 -1.97
CA GLN A 636 22.56 7.94 -1.57
C GLN A 636 22.57 9.42 -1.96
N LEU A 637 21.41 10.03 -2.11
CA LEU A 637 21.29 11.45 -2.47
C LEU A 637 22.03 12.37 -1.51
N ARG A 638 22.05 12.05 -0.21
CA ARG A 638 22.77 12.84 0.79
C ARG A 638 24.28 12.92 0.54
N ASP A 639 24.86 11.95 -0.15
CA ASP A 639 26.27 11.93 -0.50
C ASP A 639 26.60 13.05 -1.52
N MET A 640 25.61 13.54 -2.27
CA MET A 640 25.72 14.60 -3.26
C MET A 640 25.54 16.01 -2.68
N PHE A 641 25.16 16.12 -1.39
CA PHE A 641 24.93 17.43 -0.76
C PHE A 641 26.25 18.01 -0.26
N SER A 642 26.42 19.32 -0.47
CA SER A 642 27.53 20.10 0.07
C SER A 642 27.01 21.18 1.02
N LEU A 643 27.83 21.54 2.00
CA LEU A 643 27.50 22.68 2.84
C LEU A 643 27.72 24.00 2.08
N PRO A 644 26.87 25.03 2.27
CA PRO A 644 27.07 26.33 1.65
C PRO A 644 28.42 26.96 2.07
N GLU A 645 29.17 27.50 1.15
CA GLU A 645 30.48 28.14 1.40
C GLU A 645 30.39 29.29 2.42
N THR A 646 29.25 29.92 2.58
CA THR A 646 29.01 31.04 3.49
C THR A 646 29.10 30.68 4.96
N ILE A 647 29.15 29.39 5.33
CA ILE A 647 29.30 28.93 6.72
C ILE A 647 30.75 29.13 7.22
N ASN A 648 31.72 29.31 6.35
CA ASN A 648 33.13 29.36 6.69
C ASN A 648 33.61 30.63 7.39
N ASN A 649 32.77 31.66 7.57
CA ASN A 649 33.18 32.95 8.10
C ASN A 649 32.78 33.23 9.56
N ASN A 650 32.03 32.35 10.18
CA ASN A 650 31.69 32.52 11.61
C ASN A 650 32.66 31.68 12.43
N LYS A 651 33.53 32.35 13.20
CA LYS A 651 34.31 31.68 14.27
C LYS A 651 33.36 30.89 15.14
N ILE A 652 33.41 29.56 15.00
CA ILE A 652 32.73 28.67 15.92
C ILE A 652 33.33 28.89 17.29
N ALA A 653 32.56 29.52 18.13
CA ALA A 653 32.97 29.78 19.48
C ALA A 653 32.81 28.51 20.34
N ASP A 654 33.79 28.33 21.21
CA ASP A 654 33.75 27.78 22.56
C ASP A 654 33.01 26.49 22.91
N GLY A 655 33.54 25.73 23.86
CA GLY A 655 32.99 24.49 24.39
C GLY A 655 31.52 24.55 24.87
N GLU A 656 30.95 25.75 25.10
CA GLU A 656 29.53 25.93 25.40
C GLU A 656 28.63 25.66 24.14
N LEU A 657 29.05 26.17 22.99
CA LEU A 657 28.31 25.91 21.73
C LEU A 657 28.28 24.40 21.38
N LEU A 658 29.39 23.71 21.59
CA LEU A 658 29.45 22.25 21.37
C LEU A 658 28.47 21.51 22.28
N LYS A 659 28.37 21.89 23.57
CA LYS A 659 27.40 21.29 24.49
C LYS A 659 25.96 21.52 24.04
N GLU A 660 25.62 22.71 23.55
CA GLU A 660 24.29 23.01 23.01
C GLU A 660 24.02 22.22 21.73
N ILE A 661 25.01 22.02 20.87
CA ILE A 661 24.90 21.16 19.68
C ILE A 661 24.66 19.70 20.11
N TYR A 662 25.40 19.18 21.06
CA TYR A 662 25.23 17.79 21.52
C TYR A 662 23.83 17.51 22.07
N LYS A 663 23.19 18.49 22.72
CA LYS A 663 21.79 18.37 23.18
C LYS A 663 20.78 18.17 22.02
N LYS A 664 21.15 18.53 20.79
CA LYS A 664 20.31 18.35 19.60
C LYS A 664 20.40 16.94 19.01
N PHE A 665 21.42 16.16 19.40
CA PHE A 665 21.58 14.81 18.87
C PHE A 665 20.71 13.82 19.65
N THR A 666 20.07 12.94 18.90
CA THR A 666 19.29 11.84 19.46
C THR A 666 19.70 10.52 18.81
N VAL A 667 19.74 9.46 19.60
CA VAL A 667 19.81 8.09 19.11
C VAL A 667 18.40 7.56 19.00
N SER A 668 18.05 7.05 17.82
CA SER A 668 16.73 6.50 17.54
C SER A 668 16.31 5.45 18.57
N SER A 669 15.03 5.42 18.89
CA SER A 669 14.45 4.44 19.82
C SER A 669 14.63 3.02 19.29
N MET A 670 15.31 2.18 20.04
CA MET A 670 15.55 0.77 19.76
C MET A 670 14.93 -0.11 20.83
N SER A 671 14.36 -1.23 20.43
CA SER A 671 13.67 -2.15 21.34
C SER A 671 14.64 -3.13 21.98
N LEU A 672 14.53 -3.36 23.28
CA LEU A 672 15.16 -4.50 23.94
C LEU A 672 14.57 -5.79 23.35
N GLY A 673 15.44 -6.71 22.90
CA GLY A 673 15.08 -7.89 22.12
C GLY A 673 15.46 -7.77 20.64
N ALA A 674 15.57 -6.54 20.09
CA ALA A 674 16.23 -6.30 18.80
C ALA A 674 17.75 -6.13 18.98
N LEU A 675 18.19 -5.66 20.15
CA LEU A 675 19.59 -5.57 20.59
C LEU A 675 19.72 -6.09 22.03
N SER A 676 20.94 -6.37 22.45
CA SER A 676 21.23 -6.82 23.82
C SER A 676 21.03 -5.71 24.85
N GLU A 677 20.90 -6.10 26.11
CA GLU A 677 20.76 -5.15 27.22
C GLU A 677 22.00 -4.25 27.35
N GLU A 678 23.19 -4.82 27.17
CA GLU A 678 24.48 -4.08 27.26
C GLU A 678 24.58 -3.00 26.16
N ALA A 679 24.21 -3.35 24.91
CA ALA A 679 24.20 -2.41 23.80
C ALA A 679 23.18 -1.27 24.05
N HIS A 680 21.98 -1.61 24.54
CA HIS A 680 20.95 -0.63 24.86
C HIS A 680 21.39 0.32 26.01
N GLN A 681 22.02 -0.21 27.05
CA GLN A 681 22.56 0.59 28.13
C GLN A 681 23.73 1.46 27.67
N ALA A 682 24.65 0.94 26.86
CA ALA A 682 25.79 1.69 26.33
C ALA A 682 25.36 2.92 25.53
N LEU A 683 24.33 2.81 24.71
CA LEU A 683 23.76 3.94 23.97
C LEU A 683 23.18 5.01 24.90
N ALA A 684 22.45 4.60 25.94
CA ALA A 684 21.90 5.53 26.92
C ALA A 684 22.99 6.27 27.70
N ILE A 685 24.00 5.54 28.20
CA ILE A 685 25.12 6.11 28.91
C ILE A 685 25.90 7.10 28.03
N ALA A 686 26.19 6.73 26.79
CA ALA A 686 26.93 7.58 25.85
C ALA A 686 26.20 8.91 25.62
N MET A 687 24.90 8.84 25.32
CA MET A 687 24.10 10.04 25.05
C MET A 687 23.90 10.90 26.29
N ASN A 688 23.69 10.29 27.46
CA ASN A 688 23.60 11.03 28.73
C ASN A 688 24.88 11.77 29.08
N LYS A 689 26.06 11.16 28.80
CA LYS A 689 27.37 11.79 29.04
C LYS A 689 27.63 13.02 28.19
N ILE A 690 27.17 13.02 26.92
CA ILE A 690 27.35 14.18 26.03
C ILE A 690 26.19 15.20 26.14
N GLY A 691 25.14 14.91 26.92
CA GLY A 691 23.97 15.78 27.07
C GLY A 691 22.89 15.60 25.98
N GLY A 692 23.06 14.62 25.10
CA GLY A 692 22.06 14.22 24.11
C GLY A 692 20.99 13.30 24.70
N LYS A 693 20.17 12.69 23.81
CA LYS A 693 19.07 11.80 24.21
C LYS A 693 19.16 10.46 23.48
N SER A 694 18.84 9.37 24.16
CA SER A 694 18.58 8.06 23.56
C SER A 694 17.13 7.66 23.77
N GLY A 695 16.59 6.85 22.83
CA GLY A 695 15.22 6.36 22.93
C GLY A 695 15.15 4.91 23.40
N SER A 696 14.25 4.64 24.35
CA SER A 696 13.74 3.28 24.60
C SER A 696 12.64 2.98 23.60
N GLY A 697 12.83 1.93 22.80
CA GLY A 697 11.85 1.51 21.81
C GLY A 697 10.69 0.76 22.42
N GLU A 698 9.88 0.23 21.53
CA GLU A 698 8.76 -0.65 21.85
C GLU A 698 9.21 -1.81 22.75
N GLY A 699 8.47 -2.06 23.81
CA GLY A 699 8.77 -3.10 24.79
C GLY A 699 9.36 -2.60 26.09
N GLY A 700 9.52 -1.29 26.23
CA GLY A 700 9.91 -0.66 27.50
C GLY A 700 11.38 -0.83 27.87
N GLU A 701 11.65 -0.56 29.11
CA GLU A 701 12.98 -0.54 29.69
C GLU A 701 12.92 -1.08 31.12
N ASP A 702 13.96 -1.76 31.61
CA ASP A 702 13.98 -2.28 32.98
C ASP A 702 13.87 -1.11 33.97
N PRO A 703 12.92 -1.10 34.90
CA PRO A 703 12.73 -0.06 35.90
C PRO A 703 13.99 0.25 36.75
N LYS A 704 14.92 -0.73 36.88
CA LYS A 704 16.20 -0.53 37.53
C LYS A 704 17.09 0.53 36.87
N ARG A 705 16.82 0.86 35.62
CA ARG A 705 17.55 1.88 34.85
C ARG A 705 17.01 3.28 35.06
N TYR A 706 15.78 3.43 35.55
CA TYR A 706 15.12 4.73 35.68
C TYR A 706 15.90 5.62 36.67
N ASN A 707 16.02 6.91 36.32
CA ASN A 707 16.75 7.91 37.06
C ASN A 707 18.25 7.60 37.31
N THR A 708 18.84 6.74 36.48
CA THR A 708 20.29 6.45 36.45
C THR A 708 20.91 6.93 35.14
N GLU A 709 22.25 6.89 35.04
CA GLU A 709 22.96 7.15 33.77
C GLU A 709 22.56 6.20 32.61
N LYS A 710 21.88 5.09 32.92
CA LYS A 710 21.42 4.09 31.98
C LYS A 710 20.00 4.37 31.47
N ASN A 711 19.35 5.41 32.00
CA ASN A 711 17.96 5.76 31.57
C ASN A 711 17.94 6.31 30.14
N SER A 712 17.10 5.76 29.29
CA SER A 712 16.79 6.34 27.98
C SER A 712 15.79 7.48 28.15
N LYS A 713 16.16 8.70 27.79
CA LYS A 713 15.37 9.92 28.04
C LYS A 713 14.10 10.00 27.19
N ILE A 714 14.12 9.40 25.98
CA ILE A 714 12.96 9.34 25.10
C ILE A 714 12.24 8.01 25.33
N LYS A 715 10.96 8.07 25.69
CA LYS A 715 10.11 6.91 25.90
C LYS A 715 9.14 6.74 24.75
N GLN A 716 9.35 5.69 23.95
CA GLN A 716 8.52 5.43 22.79
C GLN A 716 7.22 4.70 23.16
N ILE A 717 6.13 5.15 22.55
CA ILE A 717 4.77 4.60 22.69
C ILE A 717 4.37 4.09 21.32
N ALA A 718 4.37 2.76 21.14
CA ALA A 718 3.98 2.08 19.91
C ALA A 718 2.54 1.56 20.01
N SER A 719 1.97 1.12 18.90
CA SER A 719 0.57 0.68 18.82
C SER A 719 0.21 -0.45 19.79
N GLY A 720 1.11 -1.40 20.04
CA GLY A 720 0.89 -2.53 20.96
C GLY A 720 0.99 -2.16 22.44
N ARG A 721 1.47 -0.95 22.79
CA ARG A 721 1.66 -0.46 24.17
C ARG A 721 2.47 -1.39 25.08
N PHE A 722 3.24 -2.32 24.53
CA PHE A 722 4.08 -3.24 25.31
C PHE A 722 5.09 -2.48 26.18
N GLY A 723 5.07 -2.74 27.50
CA GLY A 723 5.97 -2.11 28.46
C GLY A 723 5.69 -0.64 28.76
N VAL A 724 4.61 -0.06 28.25
CA VAL A 724 4.20 1.31 28.56
C VAL A 724 3.43 1.31 29.88
N THR A 725 4.13 1.67 30.96
CA THR A 725 3.57 1.77 32.32
C THR A 725 3.66 3.21 32.82
N PRO A 726 2.92 3.59 33.87
CA PRO A 726 3.07 4.91 34.51
C PRO A 726 4.52 5.21 34.94
N ASP A 727 5.24 4.24 35.51
CA ASP A 727 6.64 4.41 35.91
C ASP A 727 7.56 4.63 34.71
N TYR A 728 7.30 3.91 33.60
CA TYR A 728 8.01 4.11 32.33
C TYR A 728 7.83 5.54 31.82
N LEU A 729 6.61 6.03 31.81
CA LEU A 729 6.30 7.39 31.39
C LEU A 729 6.87 8.44 32.37
N ALA A 730 6.80 8.20 33.67
CA ALA A 730 7.35 9.11 34.68
C ALA A 730 8.89 9.29 34.59
N SER A 731 9.58 8.30 34.02
CA SER A 731 11.04 8.34 33.81
C SER A 731 11.47 9.03 32.52
N ALA A 732 10.53 9.57 31.75
CA ALA A 732 10.78 10.22 30.45
C ALA A 732 11.21 11.67 30.58
N GLU A 733 12.05 12.16 29.66
CA GLU A 733 12.25 13.58 29.37
C GLU A 733 11.55 13.97 28.02
N GLU A 734 11.09 12.97 27.26
CA GLU A 734 10.36 13.15 26.00
C GLU A 734 9.48 11.92 25.74
N PHE A 735 8.22 12.14 25.37
CA PHE A 735 7.32 11.09 24.89
C PHE A 735 7.38 11.01 23.37
N GLN A 736 7.55 9.81 22.81
CA GLN A 736 7.54 9.62 21.35
C GLN A 736 6.43 8.67 20.91
N ILE A 737 5.41 9.20 20.25
CA ILE A 737 4.37 8.40 19.60
C ILE A 737 4.94 7.85 18.29
N LYS A 738 5.01 6.51 18.16
CA LYS A 738 5.50 5.83 16.97
C LYS A 738 4.34 5.51 16.03
N MET A 739 4.19 6.27 14.95
CA MET A 739 3.19 5.95 13.92
C MET A 739 3.67 4.85 12.97
N ALA A 740 4.93 4.92 12.54
CA ALA A 740 5.53 3.92 11.66
C ALA A 740 7.05 3.81 11.89
N GLN A 741 7.68 2.86 11.20
CA GLN A 741 9.12 2.58 11.27
C GLN A 741 9.72 2.57 9.87
N GLY A 742 10.83 3.30 9.66
CA GLY A 742 11.45 3.51 8.35
C GLY A 742 11.81 2.25 7.58
N SER A 743 12.34 1.23 8.25
CA SER A 743 12.73 -0.04 7.62
C SER A 743 11.56 -0.96 7.24
N LYS A 744 10.35 -0.70 7.74
CA LYS A 744 9.15 -1.49 7.45
C LYS A 744 7.86 -0.69 7.65
N PRO A 745 7.64 0.34 6.84
CA PRO A 745 6.43 1.15 6.97
C PRO A 745 5.19 0.29 6.76
N GLY A 746 4.12 0.58 7.53
CA GLY A 746 2.83 -0.08 7.37
C GLY A 746 2.75 -1.56 7.82
N GLU A 747 3.78 -2.12 8.44
CA GLU A 747 3.79 -3.53 8.89
C GLU A 747 3.74 -3.70 10.41
N GLY A 748 3.96 -2.64 11.15
CA GLY A 748 4.03 -2.66 12.62
C GLY A 748 5.27 -3.35 13.18
N GLY A 749 5.31 -3.49 14.51
CA GLY A 749 6.39 -4.17 15.24
C GLY A 749 6.12 -5.67 15.39
N GLN A 750 7.16 -6.48 15.28
CA GLN A 750 7.09 -7.91 15.56
C GLN A 750 8.33 -8.38 16.30
N LEU A 751 8.12 -9.17 17.36
CA LEU A 751 9.17 -9.89 18.05
C LEU A 751 8.81 -11.39 18.05
N PRO A 752 9.58 -12.23 17.34
CA PRO A 752 9.33 -13.68 17.30
C PRO A 752 9.40 -14.31 18.70
N GLY A 753 8.57 -15.31 18.96
CA GLY A 753 8.46 -15.95 20.27
C GLY A 753 9.78 -16.50 20.82
N PHE A 754 10.64 -17.04 19.95
CA PHE A 754 11.96 -17.55 20.38
C PHE A 754 12.92 -16.46 20.92
N LYS A 755 12.64 -15.17 20.67
CA LYS A 755 13.35 -14.02 21.24
C LYS A 755 12.69 -13.49 22.51
N VAL A 756 11.49 -13.98 22.87
CA VAL A 756 10.77 -13.56 24.07
C VAL A 756 11.14 -14.50 25.21
N ASP A 757 12.26 -14.19 25.88
CA ASP A 757 12.69 -14.87 27.09
C ASP A 757 11.96 -14.35 28.34
N LYS A 758 12.26 -14.91 29.51
CA LYS A 758 11.65 -14.47 30.79
C LYS A 758 11.84 -13.01 31.10
N HIS A 759 13.00 -12.42 30.74
CA HIS A 759 13.31 -11.03 31.00
C HIS A 759 12.46 -10.11 30.12
N ILE A 760 12.41 -10.40 28.80
CA ILE A 760 11.61 -9.64 27.84
C ILE A 760 10.13 -9.81 28.14
N ALA A 761 9.67 -11.02 28.45
CA ALA A 761 8.27 -11.30 28.80
C ALA A 761 7.82 -10.47 30.00
N ARG A 762 8.65 -10.37 31.04
CA ARG A 762 8.38 -9.53 32.20
C ARG A 762 8.26 -8.05 31.83
N LEU A 763 9.20 -7.52 31.05
CA LEU A 763 9.21 -6.10 30.66
C LEU A 763 8.03 -5.72 29.76
N ARG A 764 7.59 -6.65 28.91
CA ARG A 764 6.48 -6.44 28.00
C ARG A 764 5.11 -6.87 28.53
N HIS A 765 5.06 -7.34 29.78
CA HIS A 765 3.84 -7.83 30.44
C HIS A 765 3.16 -8.95 29.66
N THR A 766 3.95 -9.95 29.23
CA THR A 766 3.51 -11.07 28.39
C THR A 766 4.07 -12.40 28.90
N VAL A 767 3.84 -13.50 28.14
CA VAL A 767 4.29 -14.84 28.44
C VAL A 767 5.51 -15.20 27.59
N GLU A 768 6.48 -15.92 28.18
CA GLU A 768 7.67 -16.43 27.49
C GLU A 768 7.29 -17.29 26.28
N GLY A 769 8.03 -17.18 25.19
CA GLY A 769 7.85 -17.97 23.98
C GLY A 769 6.71 -17.49 23.05
N VAL A 770 5.92 -16.50 23.44
CA VAL A 770 4.81 -15.99 22.65
C VAL A 770 5.30 -14.89 21.70
N THR A 771 4.99 -15.00 20.41
CA THR A 771 5.26 -13.97 19.41
C THR A 771 4.44 -12.70 19.73
N LEU A 772 5.11 -11.57 19.81
CA LEU A 772 4.48 -10.26 20.06
C LEU A 772 4.34 -9.50 18.76
N ILE A 773 3.12 -9.02 18.50
CA ILE A 773 2.80 -8.22 17.33
C ILE A 773 2.25 -6.87 17.82
N SER A 774 2.92 -5.79 17.42
CA SER A 774 2.40 -4.44 17.53
C SER A 774 1.76 -4.11 16.19
N PRO A 775 0.43 -3.96 16.10
CA PRO A 775 -0.23 -3.79 14.81
C PRO A 775 0.24 -2.52 14.10
N PRO A 776 0.18 -2.45 12.75
CA PRO A 776 0.62 -1.28 12.01
C PRO A 776 -0.13 0.00 12.40
N PRO A 777 -1.48 0.03 12.55
CA PRO A 777 -2.17 1.19 13.10
C PRO A 777 -2.21 1.13 14.62
N HIS A 778 -2.23 2.29 15.28
CA HIS A 778 -2.73 2.39 16.62
C HIS A 778 -4.25 2.17 16.59
N HIS A 779 -4.78 1.25 17.40
CA HIS A 779 -6.21 0.91 17.40
C HIS A 779 -7.10 2.02 17.98
N ASP A 780 -6.51 3.06 18.53
CA ASP A 780 -7.12 4.26 19.05
C ASP A 780 -6.83 5.52 18.19
N ILE A 781 -6.17 5.37 17.04
CA ILE A 781 -5.83 6.49 16.14
C ILE A 781 -6.24 6.15 14.71
N TYR A 782 -7.33 6.76 14.26
CA TYR A 782 -7.85 6.65 12.88
C TYR A 782 -7.98 8.00 12.19
N SER A 783 -7.66 9.08 12.91
CA SER A 783 -7.70 10.46 12.43
C SER A 783 -6.67 11.32 13.16
N ILE A 784 -6.43 12.54 12.65
CA ILE A 784 -5.58 13.53 13.33
C ILE A 784 -6.14 13.91 14.70
N GLU A 785 -7.46 13.91 14.85
CA GLU A 785 -8.13 14.22 16.11
C GLU A 785 -7.86 13.17 17.19
N ASP A 786 -7.86 11.90 16.82
CA ASP A 786 -7.50 10.80 17.74
C ASP A 786 -6.03 10.92 18.18
N LEU A 787 -5.14 11.30 17.25
CA LEU A 787 -3.74 11.58 17.57
C LEU A 787 -3.63 12.78 18.53
N ALA A 788 -4.41 13.84 18.29
CA ALA A 788 -4.47 15.00 19.16
C ALA A 788 -4.93 14.62 20.58
N GLN A 789 -5.88 13.69 20.70
CA GLN A 789 -6.31 13.17 22.00
C GLN A 789 -5.18 12.46 22.73
N LEU A 790 -4.43 11.57 22.07
CA LEU A 790 -3.28 10.89 22.68
C LEU A 790 -2.18 11.88 23.07
N ILE A 791 -1.92 12.89 22.24
CA ILE A 791 -0.97 13.97 22.59
C ILE A 791 -1.42 14.73 23.84
N TYR A 792 -2.72 15.07 23.90
CA TYR A 792 -3.32 15.74 25.05
C TYR A 792 -3.21 14.91 26.32
N ASP A 793 -3.50 13.62 26.26
CA ASP A 793 -3.41 12.69 27.41
C ASP A 793 -1.97 12.61 27.94
N LEU A 794 -0.97 12.51 27.05
CA LEU A 794 0.45 12.50 27.44
C LEU A 794 0.89 13.83 28.06
N LYS A 795 0.47 14.97 27.51
CA LYS A 795 0.74 16.29 28.10
C LYS A 795 0.02 16.51 29.43
N THR A 796 -1.16 15.91 29.61
CA THR A 796 -1.85 15.92 30.90
C THR A 796 -1.14 15.07 31.93
N PHE A 797 -0.56 13.92 31.52
CA PHE A 797 0.25 13.08 32.42
C PHE A 797 1.52 13.82 32.91
N ASN A 798 2.27 14.47 32.00
CA ASN A 798 3.40 15.32 32.36
C ASN A 798 3.52 16.52 31.41
N PRO A 799 3.04 17.71 31.83
CA PRO A 799 3.03 18.90 30.98
C PRO A 799 4.42 19.49 30.67
N ASN A 800 5.47 19.06 31.41
CA ASN A 800 6.83 19.53 31.18
C ASN A 800 7.58 18.73 30.10
N ASN A 801 7.09 17.57 29.72
CA ASN A 801 7.72 16.71 28.72
C ASN A 801 7.18 17.00 27.32
N PRO A 802 8.05 17.30 26.35
CA PRO A 802 7.60 17.43 24.98
C PRO A 802 7.10 16.10 24.42
N VAL A 803 6.07 16.17 23.58
CA VAL A 803 5.53 15.04 22.84
C VAL A 803 6.05 15.09 21.41
N SER A 804 6.81 14.08 21.02
CA SER A 804 7.24 13.87 19.64
C SER A 804 6.38 12.84 18.92
N VAL A 805 6.16 13.03 17.61
CA VAL A 805 5.49 12.07 16.74
C VAL A 805 6.46 11.61 15.66
N LYS A 806 6.65 10.29 15.56
CA LYS A 806 7.54 9.67 14.58
C LYS A 806 6.77 9.22 13.35
N LEU A 807 7.06 9.87 12.23
CA LEU A 807 6.56 9.57 10.88
C LEU A 807 7.67 8.92 10.05
N VAL A 808 7.32 8.44 8.86
CA VAL A 808 8.26 7.87 7.88
C VAL A 808 8.26 8.69 6.61
N SER A 809 9.45 8.82 6.00
CA SER A 809 9.67 9.53 4.76
C SER A 809 8.95 8.88 3.59
N GLU A 810 8.05 9.65 2.96
CA GLU A 810 7.34 9.32 1.72
C GLU A 810 6.83 10.60 1.04
N PRO A 811 6.44 10.56 -0.23
CA PRO A 811 5.76 11.68 -0.88
C PRO A 811 4.46 12.07 -0.17
N GLY A 812 4.36 13.32 0.29
CA GLY A 812 3.18 13.82 1.03
C GLY A 812 3.33 13.83 2.55
N VAL A 813 4.44 13.33 3.11
CA VAL A 813 4.69 13.35 4.57
C VAL A 813 4.64 14.76 5.15
N GLY A 814 4.95 15.80 4.35
CA GLY A 814 4.83 17.21 4.78
C GLY A 814 3.41 17.60 5.15
N THR A 815 2.40 17.16 4.39
CA THR A 815 0.99 17.39 4.69
C THR A 815 0.57 16.73 5.99
N ILE A 816 1.01 15.48 6.20
CA ILE A 816 0.78 14.73 7.45
C ILE A 816 1.44 15.45 8.62
N ALA A 817 2.68 15.91 8.44
CA ALA A 817 3.43 16.64 9.47
C ALA A 817 2.74 17.95 9.88
N VAL A 818 2.16 18.70 8.93
CA VAL A 818 1.33 19.88 9.23
C VAL A 818 0.12 19.51 10.09
N GLY A 819 -0.58 18.42 9.76
CA GLY A 819 -1.68 17.90 10.58
C GLY A 819 -1.23 17.53 12.00
N VAL A 820 -0.10 16.84 12.14
CA VAL A 820 0.50 16.47 13.43
C VAL A 820 0.91 17.69 14.24
N ALA A 821 1.48 18.74 13.62
CA ALA A 821 1.80 19.98 14.28
C ALA A 821 0.53 20.69 14.81
N LYS A 822 -0.54 20.73 14.01
CA LYS A 822 -1.85 21.26 14.43
C LYS A 822 -2.49 20.45 15.55
N ALA A 823 -2.24 19.15 15.60
CA ALA A 823 -2.67 18.29 16.71
C ALA A 823 -1.92 18.57 18.04
N GLY A 824 -0.93 19.45 18.03
CA GLY A 824 -0.22 19.90 19.24
C GLY A 824 1.05 19.14 19.56
N ALA A 825 1.63 18.40 18.62
CA ALA A 825 2.95 17.81 18.80
C ALA A 825 4.03 18.90 18.91
N ASP A 826 5.01 18.70 19.81
CA ASP A 826 6.11 19.65 20.00
C ASP A 826 7.28 19.35 19.05
N ILE A 827 7.45 18.07 18.69
CA ILE A 827 8.53 17.58 17.84
C ILE A 827 7.94 16.61 16.80
N ILE A 828 8.41 16.70 15.57
CA ILE A 828 8.12 15.74 14.51
C ILE A 828 9.43 15.08 14.10
N THR A 829 9.50 13.75 14.26
CA THR A 829 10.63 12.93 13.83
C THR A 829 10.28 12.24 12.52
N ILE A 830 11.09 12.40 11.47
CA ILE A 830 10.92 11.71 10.21
C ILE A 830 12.03 10.68 10.05
N ALA A 831 11.65 9.42 9.92
CA ALA A 831 12.55 8.29 9.77
C ALA A 831 12.70 7.92 8.29
N GLY A 832 13.95 7.71 7.85
CA GLY A 832 14.26 7.20 6.51
C GLY A 832 14.27 5.66 6.44
N SER A 833 14.49 5.15 5.24
CA SER A 833 14.50 3.71 4.93
C SER A 833 15.73 2.96 5.47
N ASP A 834 16.78 3.65 5.87
CA ASP A 834 18.07 3.10 6.29
C ASP A 834 18.12 2.59 7.76
N GLY A 835 17.01 2.73 8.50
CA GLY A 835 16.90 2.22 9.88
C GLY A 835 16.87 0.69 9.95
N GLY A 836 17.47 0.13 11.04
CA GLY A 836 17.44 -1.31 11.31
C GLY A 836 16.09 -1.80 11.85
N THR A 837 15.90 -3.13 11.89
CA THR A 837 14.72 -3.79 12.46
C THR A 837 15.07 -5.15 13.06
N GLY A 838 14.21 -5.69 13.93
CA GLY A 838 14.34 -7.06 14.45
C GLY A 838 14.12 -8.14 13.39
N ALA A 839 13.17 -7.93 12.50
CA ALA A 839 12.90 -8.71 11.29
C ALA A 839 11.92 -7.94 10.41
N SER A 840 12.14 -7.97 9.10
CA SER A 840 11.23 -7.39 8.10
C SER A 840 11.33 -8.13 6.77
N PRO A 841 10.25 -8.24 5.98
CA PRO A 841 10.34 -8.71 4.62
C PRO A 841 11.37 -7.93 3.79
N TRP A 842 12.17 -8.62 2.99
CA TRP A 842 13.14 -7.95 2.12
C TRP A 842 12.49 -6.96 1.17
N VAL A 843 11.28 -7.28 0.67
CA VAL A 843 10.53 -6.38 -0.23
C VAL A 843 10.11 -5.06 0.45
N SER A 844 9.96 -5.06 1.78
CA SER A 844 9.72 -3.81 2.52
C SER A 844 11.02 -3.06 2.78
N ILE A 845 12.09 -3.76 3.16
CA ILE A 845 13.39 -3.12 3.41
C ILE A 845 13.91 -2.42 2.14
N LYS A 846 13.76 -3.08 0.98
CA LYS A 846 14.33 -2.61 -0.28
C LYS A 846 13.44 -1.66 -1.07
N HIS A 847 12.13 -1.74 -0.90
CA HIS A 847 11.18 -1.08 -1.80
C HIS A 847 10.06 -0.30 -1.08
N ALA A 848 10.13 -0.05 0.23
CA ALA A 848 9.15 0.77 0.92
C ALA A 848 9.80 1.93 1.66
N GLY A 849 9.17 3.11 1.58
CA GLY A 849 9.74 4.34 2.12
C GLY A 849 10.87 4.90 1.26
N SER A 850 11.32 6.08 1.58
CA SER A 850 12.41 6.77 0.91
C SER A 850 13.47 7.25 1.91
N GLU A 851 14.63 7.66 1.42
CA GLU A 851 15.67 8.27 2.25
C GLU A 851 15.15 9.57 2.90
N THR A 852 15.67 9.91 4.08
CA THR A 852 15.33 11.17 4.75
C THR A 852 15.68 12.41 3.95
N SER A 853 16.68 12.33 3.08
CA SER A 853 17.05 13.40 2.14
C SER A 853 15.92 13.85 1.22
N PHE A 854 14.97 12.98 0.89
CA PHE A 854 13.76 13.36 0.13
C PHE A 854 12.72 14.15 0.94
N THR A 855 12.85 14.23 2.27
CA THR A 855 11.85 14.91 3.11
C THR A 855 11.95 16.42 3.06
N GLU A 856 13.06 16.98 2.63
CA GLU A 856 13.22 18.44 2.56
C GLU A 856 12.17 19.11 1.65
N THR A 857 11.80 18.46 0.57
CA THR A 857 10.72 18.94 -0.32
C THR A 857 9.34 18.90 0.34
N GLY A 858 9.14 18.02 1.31
CA GLY A 858 7.90 17.93 2.11
C GLY A 858 7.87 18.89 3.31
N LEU A 859 9.03 19.30 3.81
CA LEU A 859 9.15 20.19 4.97
C LEU A 859 8.98 21.67 4.64
N PHE A 860 8.95 22.07 3.38
CA PHE A 860 8.65 23.46 2.99
C PHE A 860 7.34 23.98 3.60
N GLY A 861 6.35 23.10 3.82
CA GLY A 861 5.13 23.44 4.55
C GLY A 861 5.33 23.79 6.03
N LEU A 862 6.37 23.25 6.70
CA LEU A 862 6.66 23.53 8.11
C LEU A 862 7.38 24.86 8.33
N LYS A 863 8.15 25.36 7.36
CA LYS A 863 8.77 26.69 7.42
C LYS A 863 7.73 27.81 7.46
N VAL A 864 6.57 27.63 6.84
CA VAL A 864 5.47 28.61 6.80
C VAL A 864 4.74 28.71 8.15
N LEU A 865 4.78 27.68 8.98
CA LEU A 865 4.11 27.68 10.28
C LEU A 865 4.94 28.31 11.42
N ARG A 866 6.23 28.61 11.19
CA ARG A 866 7.11 29.30 12.15
C ARG A 866 7.26 30.81 11.92
N SER A 867 6.73 31.33 10.82
CA SER A 867 6.63 32.76 10.53
C SER A 867 5.21 33.27 10.84
#